data_f90bfe9694cd22d43d864c5a91f7344d
#
_entry.id   f90bfe9694cd22d43d864c5a91f7344d
#
_cell.length_a   1.000
_cell.length_b   1.000
_cell.length_c   1.000
_cell.angle_alpha   90.00
_cell.angle_beta   90.00
_cell.angle_gamma   90.00
#
_symmetry.space_group_name_H-M   'P 1'
#
loop_
_entity.id
_entity.type
_entity.pdbx_description
1 polymer ?
#
loop_
_entity_poly.entity_id
_entity_poly.type
_entity_poly.pdbx_seq_one_letter_code
_entity_poly.pdbx_strand_id
1 'polypeptide(L)'
;MLLKRPRKGGLTNPAQTPFVARPPATRRFVNRETELEAVEGLLAAARGGSSAVLVLRGGPGVGKTMLLEHAIGRASGLRVGRVGGVDSEFDLPYAALHQLLAPFLEEIEALPGPQRDSLASTLGLIEVERSDRFLTALGVLTLLSNAAQDTGLLCAVDDAEWLDEASAQVLSFVARRLVSEGIAMLFTFGAAHPTSVALAPFRELNFEGLSQVASRELLDREVEGTLDSGVRDRLVIEAEGNPLALIELAQLLTAEQLAGLAPLPKALPLGDRLEQGLMRNVRGLSSDARSILVLVATERSGDPGLLRRAADGLGLSQTAIDDAESVLRLGAQITFRHGFVRSAVYALASETTRRDAHLALAEAMDPDADEDRIAWHRAAASVDADETVAADLEASARKARDRGGQVAAAAVLELAAELTPDPSRRAARLLVAADADLAAGALSKADTLLSQLTPKLLDDEQRAEAQRLRGTLALARGDKGSSSTLLIEAARVLAPFDLRKARDTCLDALATAMFAGRLASDRGMREAVECARSMPEPTQTTAADVLLDAFATLVDEGSAAAAPVLRRGVGLAGESGDLRAIGPAFQAAFELWDDEALHTLAQRRVDLARGSGAFVALPNALNQLGAYEVLVGRFDAAEACFEEADEISAATGYAGILGKTGVGPLILAAWRGEDARTRALAEVCSRDGTARGFGTFVGFAQSALGVLELGLGRYHEAMIAVQDAGLDQIFVTRTLPDLVEAAVRCGEEQLATQAAGELAESTTASGTDWALGVLARSQALLVAGREAEGLYREAIGRLQRSRARTQLARARLVYGEWLRRERRRRDAREELRAASQLFESMGALAFADRAQSELAATGERVHRRTPETLELLTPQERRIATLVSEGAPNAEVAAQLFISSRTVEYHLAKIFRKLRISSRSELARSLLEARKRKDR
;
A
#
# COMPACT_ATOMS: atom_id res chain seq x y z
N MET A 1 -68.16 -4.96 -21.63
CA MET A 1 -69.35 -4.14 -21.94
C MET A 1 -68.89 -2.69 -21.76
N LEU A 2 -68.52 -2.08 -22.91
CA LEU A 2 -69.02 -0.86 -23.53
C LEU A 2 -68.85 0.42 -22.74
N LEU A 3 -67.77 1.23 -23.14
CA LEU A 3 -67.99 2.47 -23.91
C LEU A 3 -68.41 3.70 -23.15
N LYS A 4 -67.54 4.74 -23.07
CA LYS A 4 -67.76 5.99 -23.86
C LYS A 4 -66.60 6.98 -23.70
N ARG A 5 -66.01 7.39 -24.80
CA ARG A 5 -65.27 8.64 -24.95
C ARG A 5 -66.27 9.84 -24.90
N PRO A 6 -65.78 11.02 -24.49
CA PRO A 6 -66.13 12.21 -25.26
C PRO A 6 -64.89 12.90 -25.88
N ARG A 7 -65.09 13.21 -27.20
CA ARG A 7 -64.34 14.20 -27.92
C ARG A 7 -64.65 15.58 -27.36
N LYS A 8 -63.61 16.40 -27.13
CA LYS A 8 -63.63 17.84 -27.40
C LYS A 8 -62.25 18.29 -27.81
N GLY A 9 -62.20 18.81 -29.07
CA GLY A 9 -61.07 19.44 -29.62
C GLY A 9 -60.77 20.78 -28.93
N GLY A 10 -59.53 20.94 -28.54
CA GLY A 10 -58.93 22.22 -28.30
C GLY A 10 -57.77 22.31 -29.28
N LEU A 11 -57.80 23.30 -30.13
CA LEU A 11 -56.71 23.69 -31.03
C LEU A 11 -55.52 24.10 -30.12
N THR A 12 -54.62 23.19 -29.91
CA THR A 12 -53.27 23.53 -29.35
C THR A 12 -52.45 24.09 -30.51
N ASN A 13 -51.96 25.28 -30.35
CA ASN A 13 -51.07 26.01 -31.21
C ASN A 13 -49.78 25.15 -31.47
N PRO A 14 -49.44 24.79 -32.72
CA PRO A 14 -48.34 23.87 -32.99
C PRO A 14 -46.93 24.49 -32.72
N ALA A 15 -46.90 25.75 -32.30
CA ALA A 15 -45.65 26.49 -32.11
C ALA A 15 -44.94 26.31 -30.72
N GLN A 16 -45.42 25.43 -29.82
CA GLN A 16 -44.86 25.31 -28.48
C GLN A 16 -44.56 23.86 -28.02
N THR A 17 -44.32 22.94 -28.93
CA THR A 17 -43.88 21.60 -28.55
C THR A 17 -42.33 21.63 -28.33
N PRO A 18 -41.83 21.43 -27.13
CA PRO A 18 -40.37 21.34 -26.93
C PRO A 18 -39.82 20.13 -27.69
N PHE A 19 -38.61 20.28 -28.18
CA PHE A 19 -37.83 19.23 -28.82
C PHE A 19 -37.66 18.02 -27.87
N VAL A 20 -38.00 16.83 -28.30
CA VAL A 20 -37.81 15.59 -27.54
C VAL A 20 -36.60 14.85 -28.15
N ALA A 21 -35.47 14.87 -27.41
CA ALA A 21 -34.30 14.12 -27.80
C ALA A 21 -34.54 12.60 -27.72
N ARG A 22 -33.87 11.83 -28.57
CA ARG A 22 -33.93 10.36 -28.55
C ARG A 22 -33.46 9.82 -27.18
N PRO A 23 -34.09 8.72 -26.71
CA PRO A 23 -33.67 8.09 -25.43
C PRO A 23 -32.23 7.61 -25.53
N PRO A 24 -31.45 7.65 -24.41
CA PRO A 24 -30.00 7.37 -24.40
C PRO A 24 -29.57 6.03 -25.00
N ALA A 25 -30.42 5.00 -24.90
CA ALA A 25 -30.16 3.66 -25.43
C ALA A 25 -30.09 3.57 -26.98
N THR A 26 -30.49 4.62 -27.71
CA THR A 26 -30.44 4.69 -29.18
C THR A 26 -29.40 5.65 -29.70
N ARG A 27 -28.71 6.39 -28.83
CA ARG A 27 -27.68 7.35 -29.23
C ARG A 27 -26.45 6.63 -29.75
N ARG A 28 -25.99 6.98 -30.96
CA ARG A 28 -24.77 6.44 -31.59
C ARG A 28 -23.61 7.41 -31.32
N PHE A 29 -22.45 6.86 -30.98
CA PHE A 29 -21.22 7.63 -30.86
C PHE A 29 -20.85 8.24 -32.23
N VAL A 30 -20.25 9.43 -32.17
CA VAL A 30 -19.71 10.13 -33.34
C VAL A 30 -18.24 10.40 -33.05
N ASN A 31 -17.37 9.97 -33.99
CA ASN A 31 -15.92 10.18 -33.90
C ASN A 31 -15.31 9.70 -32.55
N ARG A 32 -15.64 8.45 -32.18
CA ARG A 32 -15.18 7.76 -30.96
C ARG A 32 -14.70 6.33 -31.26
N GLU A 33 -14.20 6.10 -32.46
CA GLU A 33 -13.81 4.77 -32.93
C GLU A 33 -12.68 4.21 -32.05
N THR A 34 -11.66 5.02 -31.71
CA THR A 34 -10.52 4.62 -30.87
C THR A 34 -10.95 4.22 -29.47
N GLU A 35 -11.85 4.99 -28.88
CA GLU A 35 -12.36 4.73 -27.52
C GLU A 35 -13.27 3.48 -27.52
N LEU A 36 -14.10 3.32 -28.54
CA LEU A 36 -14.94 2.13 -28.71
C LEU A 36 -14.08 0.87 -28.91
N GLU A 37 -13.04 0.93 -29.75
CA GLU A 37 -12.11 -0.17 -29.96
C GLU A 37 -11.36 -0.54 -28.67
N ALA A 38 -10.98 0.45 -27.87
CA ALA A 38 -10.31 0.20 -26.59
C ALA A 38 -11.24 -0.48 -25.58
N VAL A 39 -12.52 -0.08 -25.52
CA VAL A 39 -13.53 -0.75 -24.67
C VAL A 39 -13.82 -2.16 -25.18
N GLU A 40 -14.00 -2.36 -26.49
CA GLU A 40 -14.20 -3.71 -27.03
C GLU A 40 -12.98 -4.60 -26.79
N GLY A 41 -11.75 -4.07 -26.90
CA GLY A 41 -10.52 -4.77 -26.57
C GLY A 41 -10.46 -5.15 -25.08
N LEU A 42 -10.88 -4.25 -24.18
CA LEU A 42 -10.99 -4.51 -22.75
C LEU A 42 -11.96 -5.66 -22.44
N LEU A 43 -13.18 -5.61 -23.04
CA LEU A 43 -14.19 -6.64 -22.83
C LEU A 43 -13.80 -7.99 -23.49
N ALA A 44 -13.13 -7.94 -24.65
CA ALA A 44 -12.62 -9.13 -25.32
C ALA A 44 -11.53 -9.82 -24.48
N ALA A 45 -10.64 -9.06 -23.85
CA ALA A 45 -9.64 -9.60 -22.94
C ALA A 45 -10.30 -10.36 -21.79
N ALA A 46 -11.30 -9.76 -21.12
CA ALA A 46 -12.02 -10.40 -20.02
C ALA A 46 -12.73 -11.68 -20.45
N ARG A 47 -13.41 -11.69 -21.61
CA ARG A 47 -14.02 -12.91 -22.19
C ARG A 47 -12.99 -13.98 -22.54
N GLY A 48 -11.79 -13.57 -22.93
CA GLY A 48 -10.66 -14.46 -23.20
C GLY A 48 -9.93 -14.96 -21.96
N GLY A 49 -10.38 -14.58 -20.76
CA GLY A 49 -9.78 -14.98 -19.48
C GLY A 49 -8.53 -14.18 -19.11
N SER A 50 -8.25 -13.07 -19.80
CA SER A 50 -7.18 -12.13 -19.44
C SER A 50 -7.77 -10.90 -18.77
N SER A 51 -7.05 -10.32 -17.81
CA SER A 51 -7.50 -9.11 -17.14
C SER A 51 -6.90 -7.87 -17.78
N ALA A 52 -7.65 -6.77 -17.76
CA ALA A 52 -7.16 -5.47 -18.24
C ALA A 52 -7.83 -4.31 -17.47
N VAL A 53 -7.12 -3.20 -17.39
CA VAL A 53 -7.60 -1.97 -16.75
C VAL A 53 -7.52 -0.83 -17.76
N LEU A 54 -8.58 -0.03 -17.86
CA LEU A 54 -8.69 1.13 -18.74
C LEU A 54 -9.17 2.33 -17.93
N VAL A 55 -8.49 3.46 -18.07
CA VAL A 55 -8.82 4.72 -17.44
C VAL A 55 -9.27 5.73 -18.50
N LEU A 56 -10.45 6.32 -18.31
CA LEU A 56 -11.00 7.38 -19.16
C LEU A 56 -10.92 8.72 -18.42
N ARG A 57 -10.19 9.66 -18.95
CA ARG A 57 -10.04 11.00 -18.36
C ARG A 57 -10.60 12.07 -19.30
N GLY A 58 -11.32 13.05 -18.76
CA GLY A 58 -11.84 14.13 -19.61
C GLY A 58 -12.75 15.08 -18.84
N GLY A 59 -13.06 16.23 -19.47
CA GLY A 59 -13.94 17.24 -18.92
C GLY A 59 -15.38 16.76 -18.68
N PRO A 60 -16.20 17.54 -17.99
CA PRO A 60 -17.62 17.24 -17.83
C PRO A 60 -18.34 17.30 -19.19
N GLY A 61 -19.30 16.42 -19.41
CA GLY A 61 -20.15 16.42 -20.62
C GLY A 61 -19.50 15.87 -21.91
N VAL A 62 -18.24 15.44 -21.90
CA VAL A 62 -17.53 14.88 -23.08
C VAL A 62 -17.99 13.47 -23.48
N GLY A 63 -18.73 12.76 -22.61
CA GLY A 63 -19.33 11.45 -22.91
C GLY A 63 -18.69 10.25 -22.19
N LYS A 64 -17.89 10.44 -21.14
CA LYS A 64 -17.25 9.36 -20.33
C LYS A 64 -18.27 8.34 -19.81
N THR A 65 -19.26 8.81 -19.04
CA THR A 65 -20.34 7.98 -18.49
C THR A 65 -21.13 7.28 -19.60
N MET A 66 -21.34 7.93 -20.76
CA MET A 66 -22.01 7.31 -21.91
C MET A 66 -21.21 6.13 -22.48
N LEU A 67 -19.86 6.24 -22.53
CA LEU A 67 -19.00 5.14 -22.95
C LEU A 67 -18.98 4.01 -21.91
N LEU A 68 -19.00 4.35 -20.62
CA LEU A 68 -19.10 3.37 -19.53
C LEU A 68 -20.44 2.61 -19.61
N GLU A 69 -21.56 3.29 -19.83
CA GLU A 69 -22.87 2.66 -20.06
C GLU A 69 -22.89 1.80 -21.33
N HIS A 70 -22.20 2.25 -22.37
CA HIS A 70 -22.03 1.43 -23.58
C HIS A 70 -21.25 0.15 -23.27
N ALA A 71 -20.15 0.25 -22.51
CA ALA A 71 -19.37 -0.92 -22.09
C ALA A 71 -20.23 -1.91 -21.30
N ILE A 72 -21.07 -1.42 -20.37
CA ILE A 72 -22.03 -2.24 -19.61
C ILE A 72 -23.02 -2.91 -20.57
N GLY A 73 -23.60 -2.16 -21.51
CA GLY A 73 -24.53 -2.70 -22.50
C GLY A 73 -23.89 -3.73 -23.44
N ARG A 74 -22.58 -3.63 -23.69
CA ARG A 74 -21.79 -4.57 -24.50
C ARG A 74 -21.23 -5.75 -23.70
N ALA A 75 -21.34 -5.73 -22.39
CA ALA A 75 -20.79 -6.76 -21.49
C ALA A 75 -21.60 -8.08 -21.50
N SER A 76 -22.36 -8.34 -22.58
CA SER A 76 -23.11 -9.61 -22.73
C SER A 76 -22.18 -10.81 -22.55
N GLY A 77 -22.55 -11.74 -21.68
CA GLY A 77 -21.73 -12.89 -21.31
C GLY A 77 -20.65 -12.59 -20.26
N LEU A 78 -20.60 -11.38 -19.71
CA LEU A 78 -19.81 -11.03 -18.54
C LEU A 78 -20.73 -10.72 -17.35
N ARG A 79 -20.28 -10.99 -16.13
CA ARG A 79 -20.91 -10.41 -14.93
C ARG A 79 -20.55 -8.93 -14.84
N VAL A 80 -21.37 -8.13 -14.17
CA VAL A 80 -21.12 -6.68 -14.07
C VAL A 80 -21.24 -6.24 -12.62
N GLY A 81 -20.17 -5.63 -12.11
CA GLY A 81 -20.18 -4.82 -10.90
C GLY A 81 -20.09 -3.35 -11.29
N ARG A 82 -20.91 -2.51 -10.68
CA ARG A 82 -20.96 -1.08 -10.97
C ARG A 82 -20.88 -0.25 -9.71
N VAL A 83 -20.14 0.85 -9.77
CA VAL A 83 -20.10 1.88 -8.73
C VAL A 83 -19.89 3.25 -9.37
N GLY A 84 -20.41 4.30 -8.73
CA GLY A 84 -20.14 5.68 -9.11
C GLY A 84 -19.61 6.47 -7.91
N GLY A 85 -18.52 7.21 -8.06
CA GLY A 85 -18.00 8.13 -7.05
C GLY A 85 -18.95 9.30 -6.80
N VAL A 86 -19.05 9.80 -5.57
CA VAL A 86 -19.89 10.96 -5.22
C VAL A 86 -19.23 11.76 -4.10
N ASP A 87 -19.13 13.06 -4.31
CA ASP A 87 -18.52 14.03 -3.41
C ASP A 87 -19.03 13.94 -1.95
N SER A 88 -20.34 13.77 -1.75
CA SER A 88 -20.93 13.72 -0.41
C SER A 88 -20.63 12.47 0.42
N GLU A 89 -20.01 11.44 -0.13
CA GLU A 89 -19.66 10.19 0.56
C GLU A 89 -18.15 9.89 0.55
N PHE A 90 -17.37 10.88 0.12
CA PHE A 90 -15.90 10.77 0.12
C PHE A 90 -15.35 10.35 1.50
N ASP A 91 -16.03 10.68 2.57
CA ASP A 91 -15.64 10.40 3.95
C ASP A 91 -16.23 9.10 4.53
N LEU A 92 -17.11 8.38 3.82
CA LEU A 92 -17.69 7.12 4.29
C LEU A 92 -16.83 5.91 3.86
N PRO A 93 -16.09 5.25 4.80
CA PRO A 93 -15.19 4.17 4.46
C PRO A 93 -15.90 2.98 3.81
N TYR A 94 -15.32 2.48 2.73
CA TYR A 94 -15.78 1.28 2.02
C TYR A 94 -17.20 1.36 1.40
N ALA A 95 -17.84 2.53 1.36
CA ALA A 95 -19.17 2.70 0.79
C ALA A 95 -19.18 2.33 -0.70
N ALA A 96 -18.22 2.81 -1.46
CA ALA A 96 -18.10 2.49 -2.88
C ALA A 96 -17.76 1.00 -3.11
N LEU A 97 -16.94 0.42 -2.25
CA LEU A 97 -16.61 -1.00 -2.32
C LEU A 97 -17.83 -1.88 -2.07
N HIS A 98 -18.64 -1.56 -1.06
CA HIS A 98 -19.89 -2.27 -0.77
C HIS A 98 -20.84 -2.24 -1.97
N GLN A 99 -20.97 -1.10 -2.63
CA GLN A 99 -21.82 -0.96 -3.82
C GLN A 99 -21.31 -1.80 -4.99
N LEU A 100 -20.00 -1.78 -5.26
CA LEU A 100 -19.41 -2.58 -6.34
C LEU A 100 -19.59 -4.08 -6.11
N LEU A 101 -19.45 -4.52 -4.86
CA LEU A 101 -19.50 -5.93 -4.47
C LEU A 101 -20.91 -6.45 -4.22
N ALA A 102 -21.92 -5.59 -4.11
CA ALA A 102 -23.31 -5.99 -3.83
C ALA A 102 -23.83 -7.18 -4.68
N PRO A 103 -23.53 -7.30 -6.00
CA PRO A 103 -23.96 -8.44 -6.80
C PRO A 103 -23.25 -9.76 -6.46
N PHE A 104 -22.20 -9.75 -5.64
CA PHE A 104 -21.32 -10.88 -5.36
C PHE A 104 -21.29 -11.28 -3.88
N LEU A 105 -22.06 -10.62 -3.02
CA LEU A 105 -22.03 -10.81 -1.56
C LEU A 105 -22.35 -12.24 -1.14
N GLU A 106 -23.20 -12.95 -1.87
CA GLU A 106 -23.54 -14.36 -1.59
C GLU A 106 -22.33 -15.30 -1.75
N GLU A 107 -21.33 -14.89 -2.52
CA GLU A 107 -20.12 -15.70 -2.78
C GLU A 107 -19.02 -15.48 -1.73
N ILE A 108 -19.21 -14.57 -0.78
CA ILE A 108 -18.24 -14.31 0.31
C ILE A 108 -17.99 -15.57 1.12
N GLU A 109 -18.99 -16.42 1.32
CA GLU A 109 -18.88 -17.69 2.06
C GLU A 109 -17.90 -18.69 1.42
N ALA A 110 -17.63 -18.56 0.12
CA ALA A 110 -16.67 -19.39 -0.61
C ALA A 110 -15.20 -18.94 -0.43
N LEU A 111 -14.97 -17.81 0.21
CA LEU A 111 -13.63 -17.29 0.46
C LEU A 111 -12.89 -18.09 1.55
N PRO A 112 -11.54 -18.12 1.52
CA PRO A 112 -10.75 -18.60 2.66
C PRO A 112 -11.14 -17.88 3.95
N GLY A 113 -11.27 -18.61 5.07
CA GLY A 113 -11.77 -18.10 6.34
C GLY A 113 -11.27 -16.70 6.73
N PRO A 114 -9.94 -16.45 6.80
CA PRO A 114 -9.42 -15.13 7.16
C PRO A 114 -9.83 -14.00 6.19
N GLN A 115 -9.91 -14.28 4.89
CA GLN A 115 -10.33 -13.30 3.88
C GLN A 115 -11.84 -13.01 3.98
N ARG A 116 -12.64 -14.09 4.18
CA ARG A 116 -14.09 -14.02 4.37
C ARG A 116 -14.42 -13.14 5.58
N ASP A 117 -13.83 -13.49 6.72
CA ASP A 117 -14.14 -12.84 7.99
C ASP A 117 -13.72 -11.35 7.96
N SER A 118 -12.56 -11.03 7.37
CA SER A 118 -12.10 -9.66 7.19
C SER A 118 -13.00 -8.87 6.22
N LEU A 119 -13.34 -9.42 5.06
CA LEU A 119 -14.19 -8.75 4.08
C LEU A 119 -15.62 -8.57 4.62
N ALA A 120 -16.21 -9.60 5.23
CA ALA A 120 -17.54 -9.53 5.81
C ALA A 120 -17.61 -8.50 6.95
N SER A 121 -16.60 -8.43 7.80
CA SER A 121 -16.49 -7.40 8.84
C SER A 121 -16.37 -5.99 8.24
N THR A 122 -15.52 -5.81 7.21
CA THR A 122 -15.34 -4.52 6.54
C THR A 122 -16.64 -4.01 5.91
N LEU A 123 -17.45 -4.93 5.36
CA LEU A 123 -18.75 -4.61 4.76
C LEU A 123 -19.90 -4.56 5.80
N GLY A 124 -19.60 -4.74 7.09
CA GLY A 124 -20.61 -4.67 8.17
C GLY A 124 -21.54 -5.88 8.22
N LEU A 125 -21.20 -6.99 7.59
CA LEU A 125 -22.04 -8.21 7.56
C LEU A 125 -21.87 -9.06 8.82
N ILE A 126 -20.75 -8.96 9.53
CA ILE A 126 -20.45 -9.65 10.79
C ILE A 126 -19.69 -8.73 11.73
N GLU A 127 -19.84 -8.92 13.05
CA GLU A 127 -19.01 -8.27 14.06
C GLU A 127 -17.76 -9.14 14.34
N VAL A 128 -16.57 -8.60 14.03
CA VAL A 128 -15.28 -9.20 14.39
C VAL A 128 -14.43 -8.14 15.06
N GLU A 129 -13.73 -8.50 16.13
CA GLU A 129 -12.90 -7.57 16.92
C GLU A 129 -11.82 -6.83 16.12
N ARG A 130 -11.41 -7.33 14.95
CA ARG A 130 -10.44 -6.65 14.05
C ARG A 130 -10.64 -7.10 12.61
N SER A 131 -10.85 -6.15 11.71
CA SER A 131 -10.80 -6.31 10.26
C SER A 131 -9.39 -5.97 9.75
N ASP A 132 -8.87 -6.82 8.87
CA ASP A 132 -7.54 -6.66 8.25
C ASP A 132 -7.71 -6.10 6.83
N ARG A 133 -7.23 -4.88 6.60
CA ARG A 133 -7.32 -4.21 5.29
C ARG A 133 -6.70 -5.02 4.16
N PHE A 134 -5.59 -5.69 4.43
CA PHE A 134 -4.92 -6.49 3.43
C PHE A 134 -5.73 -7.74 3.10
N LEU A 135 -6.23 -8.44 4.12
CA LEU A 135 -7.14 -9.58 3.93
C LEU A 135 -8.45 -9.13 3.28
N THR A 136 -8.93 -7.92 3.59
CA THR A 136 -10.06 -7.30 2.88
C THR A 136 -9.74 -7.12 1.40
N ALA A 137 -8.62 -6.47 1.05
CA ALA A 137 -8.24 -6.24 -0.35
C ALA A 137 -7.96 -7.56 -1.10
N LEU A 138 -7.34 -8.52 -0.43
CA LEU A 138 -7.14 -9.87 -0.96
C LEU A 138 -8.47 -10.63 -1.08
N GLY A 139 -9.36 -10.47 -0.11
CA GLY A 139 -10.73 -11.00 -0.15
C GLY A 139 -11.50 -10.46 -1.35
N VAL A 140 -11.40 -9.15 -1.61
CA VAL A 140 -12.00 -8.53 -2.81
C VAL A 140 -11.39 -9.09 -4.09
N LEU A 141 -10.07 -9.21 -4.18
CA LEU A 141 -9.42 -9.81 -5.35
C LEU A 141 -9.89 -11.26 -5.57
N THR A 142 -9.95 -12.05 -4.51
CA THR A 142 -10.38 -13.45 -4.59
C THR A 142 -11.87 -13.54 -4.94
N LEU A 143 -12.74 -12.71 -4.34
CA LEU A 143 -14.18 -12.65 -4.63
C LEU A 143 -14.44 -12.29 -6.09
N LEU A 144 -13.81 -11.22 -6.59
CA LEU A 144 -13.96 -10.81 -7.99
C LEU A 144 -13.37 -11.85 -8.95
N SER A 145 -12.27 -12.51 -8.58
CA SER A 145 -11.70 -13.61 -9.36
C SER A 145 -12.62 -14.81 -9.43
N ASN A 146 -13.26 -15.19 -8.31
CA ASN A 146 -14.27 -16.26 -8.28
C ASN A 146 -15.49 -15.88 -9.13
N ALA A 147 -15.98 -14.65 -8.98
CA ALA A 147 -17.09 -14.12 -9.76
C ALA A 147 -16.82 -14.09 -11.28
N ALA A 148 -15.55 -13.94 -11.68
CA ALA A 148 -15.14 -13.93 -13.08
C ALA A 148 -14.88 -15.34 -13.67
N GLN A 149 -14.87 -16.40 -12.85
CA GLN A 149 -14.32 -17.72 -13.22
C GLN A 149 -14.94 -18.33 -14.48
N ASP A 150 -16.26 -18.29 -14.62
CA ASP A 150 -16.98 -18.96 -15.72
C ASP A 150 -17.26 -18.05 -16.90
N THR A 151 -17.50 -16.77 -16.67
CA THR A 151 -18.02 -15.85 -17.66
C THR A 151 -17.19 -14.59 -17.87
N GLY A 152 -16.20 -14.36 -16.99
CA GLY A 152 -15.51 -13.08 -16.89
C GLY A 152 -16.36 -12.00 -16.19
N LEU A 153 -15.74 -10.88 -15.89
CA LEU A 153 -16.32 -9.80 -15.07
C LEU A 153 -15.96 -8.43 -15.64
N LEU A 154 -16.92 -7.50 -15.64
CA LEU A 154 -16.69 -6.06 -15.82
C LEU A 154 -16.92 -5.33 -14.50
N CYS A 155 -15.91 -4.62 -14.01
CA CYS A 155 -16.02 -3.64 -12.93
C CYS A 155 -16.05 -2.24 -13.55
N ALA A 156 -17.20 -1.59 -13.51
CA ALA A 156 -17.43 -0.26 -14.06
C ALA A 156 -17.44 0.77 -12.92
N VAL A 157 -16.48 1.66 -12.90
CA VAL A 157 -16.29 2.69 -11.86
C VAL A 157 -16.41 4.07 -12.49
N ASP A 158 -17.54 4.74 -12.23
CA ASP A 158 -17.79 6.09 -12.73
C ASP A 158 -17.34 7.16 -11.71
N ASP A 159 -16.86 8.30 -12.22
CA ASP A 159 -16.42 9.44 -11.42
C ASP A 159 -15.50 9.02 -10.23
N ALA A 160 -14.45 8.25 -10.55
CA ALA A 160 -13.59 7.60 -9.57
C ALA A 160 -12.78 8.58 -8.68
N GLU A 161 -12.71 9.85 -9.03
CA GLU A 161 -12.16 10.93 -8.20
C GLU A 161 -12.96 11.17 -6.92
N TRP A 162 -14.23 10.75 -6.89
CA TRP A 162 -15.14 10.89 -5.76
C TRP A 162 -15.35 9.59 -4.97
N LEU A 163 -14.51 8.57 -5.17
CA LEU A 163 -14.53 7.37 -4.32
C LEU A 163 -13.99 7.70 -2.93
N ASP A 164 -14.57 7.08 -1.91
CA ASP A 164 -13.95 7.08 -0.59
C ASP A 164 -12.52 6.47 -0.65
N GLU A 165 -11.62 7.02 0.14
CA GLU A 165 -10.20 6.69 0.06
C GLU A 165 -9.91 5.22 0.36
N ALA A 166 -10.69 4.59 1.27
CA ALA A 166 -10.53 3.19 1.61
C ALA A 166 -10.90 2.27 0.43
N SER A 167 -12.02 2.54 -0.25
CA SER A 167 -12.42 1.84 -1.48
C SER A 167 -11.42 2.09 -2.60
N ALA A 168 -10.96 3.32 -2.79
CA ALA A 168 -9.99 3.68 -3.82
C ALA A 168 -8.68 2.91 -3.66
N GLN A 169 -8.17 2.77 -2.43
CA GLN A 169 -6.96 2.00 -2.12
C GLN A 169 -7.15 0.51 -2.42
N VAL A 170 -8.28 -0.09 -2.02
CA VAL A 170 -8.58 -1.50 -2.31
C VAL A 170 -8.68 -1.74 -3.81
N LEU A 171 -9.40 -0.89 -4.54
CA LEU A 171 -9.55 -1.04 -5.99
C LEU A 171 -8.23 -0.84 -6.74
N SER A 172 -7.37 0.07 -6.29
CA SER A 172 -6.01 0.25 -6.81
C SER A 172 -5.14 -0.99 -6.55
N PHE A 173 -5.25 -1.59 -5.37
CA PHE A 173 -4.56 -2.83 -5.01
C PHE A 173 -4.99 -3.98 -5.93
N VAL A 174 -6.31 -4.15 -6.12
CA VAL A 174 -6.87 -5.18 -7.00
C VAL A 174 -6.40 -4.96 -8.44
N ALA A 175 -6.59 -3.75 -8.98
CA ALA A 175 -6.25 -3.40 -10.37
C ALA A 175 -4.79 -3.77 -10.73
N ARG A 176 -3.84 -3.52 -9.82
CA ARG A 176 -2.42 -3.81 -10.04
C ARG A 176 -2.06 -5.30 -10.03
N ARG A 177 -2.93 -6.15 -9.47
CA ARG A 177 -2.70 -7.60 -9.34
C ARG A 177 -3.46 -8.44 -10.34
N LEU A 178 -4.29 -7.79 -11.16
CA LEU A 178 -5.02 -8.45 -12.22
C LEU A 178 -4.08 -8.86 -13.36
N VAL A 179 -4.10 -10.15 -13.72
CA VAL A 179 -3.29 -10.71 -14.82
C VAL A 179 -4.14 -11.62 -15.71
N SER A 180 -4.75 -12.65 -15.14
CA SER A 180 -5.46 -13.72 -15.88
C SER A 180 -6.76 -14.15 -15.23
N GLU A 181 -7.39 -13.26 -14.47
CA GLU A 181 -8.65 -13.53 -13.76
C GLU A 181 -9.86 -13.40 -14.68
N GLY A 182 -9.70 -12.77 -15.84
CA GLY A 182 -10.81 -12.46 -16.74
C GLY A 182 -11.63 -11.26 -16.27
N ILE A 183 -10.97 -10.28 -15.66
CA ILE A 183 -11.60 -9.08 -15.11
C ILE A 183 -11.24 -7.86 -15.96
N ALA A 184 -12.25 -7.16 -16.46
CA ALA A 184 -12.12 -5.84 -17.05
C ALA A 184 -12.44 -4.79 -15.98
N MET A 185 -11.53 -3.84 -15.72
CA MET A 185 -11.82 -2.67 -14.89
C MET A 185 -11.82 -1.41 -15.74
N LEU A 186 -12.91 -0.66 -15.69
CA LEU A 186 -13.08 0.59 -16.43
C LEU A 186 -13.36 1.73 -15.44
N PHE A 187 -12.43 2.69 -15.39
CA PHE A 187 -12.54 3.85 -14.53
C PHE A 187 -12.79 5.12 -15.35
N THR A 188 -13.65 6.02 -14.87
CA THR A 188 -13.77 7.38 -15.40
C THR A 188 -13.28 8.40 -14.39
N PHE A 189 -12.63 9.47 -14.87
CA PHE A 189 -12.10 10.58 -14.07
C PHE A 189 -12.40 11.92 -14.72
N GLY A 190 -12.59 12.96 -13.90
CA GLY A 190 -12.57 14.35 -14.32
C GLY A 190 -11.18 14.84 -14.77
N ALA A 191 -11.13 15.90 -15.56
CA ALA A 191 -9.84 16.40 -16.12
C ALA A 191 -8.92 17.07 -15.09
N ALA A 192 -9.45 17.58 -13.96
CA ALA A 192 -8.74 18.54 -13.10
C ALA A 192 -8.47 18.06 -11.67
N HIS A 193 -8.90 16.85 -11.28
CA HIS A 193 -8.72 16.41 -9.90
C HIS A 193 -7.44 15.58 -9.70
N PRO A 194 -6.65 15.86 -8.63
CA PRO A 194 -5.60 14.95 -8.20
C PRO A 194 -6.23 13.63 -7.76
N THR A 195 -5.82 12.53 -8.35
CA THR A 195 -6.38 11.21 -8.08
C THR A 195 -5.90 10.67 -6.73
N SER A 196 -6.83 10.37 -5.83
CA SER A 196 -6.59 9.50 -4.66
C SER A 196 -6.33 8.04 -5.07
N VAL A 197 -6.76 7.65 -6.27
CA VAL A 197 -6.52 6.33 -6.87
C VAL A 197 -5.22 6.35 -7.66
N ALA A 198 -4.17 5.74 -7.13
CA ALA A 198 -2.88 5.62 -7.84
C ALA A 198 -2.96 4.60 -8.97
N LEU A 199 -3.48 5.00 -10.12
CA LEU A 199 -3.65 4.16 -11.32
C LEU A 199 -2.53 4.33 -12.38
N ALA A 200 -1.44 5.01 -12.09
CA ALA A 200 -0.25 4.90 -12.92
C ALA A 200 0.36 3.49 -12.69
N PRO A 201 0.34 2.57 -13.61
CA PRO A 201 0.79 2.57 -15.00
C PRO A 201 -0.25 2.05 -16.02
N PHE A 202 -1.56 2.23 -15.76
CA PHE A 202 -2.58 1.65 -16.63
C PHE A 202 -2.78 2.47 -17.92
N ARG A 203 -3.38 1.82 -18.94
CA ARG A 203 -3.70 2.50 -20.19
C ARG A 203 -4.73 3.59 -19.92
N GLU A 204 -4.37 4.84 -20.23
CA GLU A 204 -5.22 6.00 -20.09
C GLU A 204 -5.66 6.50 -21.45
N LEU A 205 -6.94 6.85 -21.58
CA LEU A 205 -7.51 7.51 -22.74
C LEU A 205 -8.04 8.88 -22.34
N ASN A 206 -7.52 9.91 -22.96
CA ASN A 206 -7.99 11.27 -22.76
C ASN A 206 -9.17 11.55 -23.69
N PHE A 207 -10.33 11.86 -23.08
CA PHE A 207 -11.55 12.26 -23.77
C PHE A 207 -11.49 13.76 -24.08
N GLU A 208 -11.28 14.10 -25.33
CA GLU A 208 -11.34 15.47 -25.82
C GLU A 208 -12.72 15.81 -26.36
N GLY A 209 -13.00 17.09 -26.58
CA GLY A 209 -14.19 17.55 -27.29
C GLY A 209 -14.26 17.01 -28.72
N LEU A 210 -15.46 16.94 -29.28
CA LEU A 210 -15.69 16.55 -30.66
C LEU A 210 -15.08 17.59 -31.62
N SER A 211 -14.57 17.12 -32.76
CA SER A 211 -14.20 18.01 -33.86
C SER A 211 -15.43 18.74 -34.40
N GLN A 212 -15.21 19.87 -35.06
CA GLN A 212 -16.35 20.61 -35.69
C GLN A 212 -17.17 19.76 -36.66
N VAL A 213 -16.53 18.83 -37.39
CA VAL A 213 -17.21 17.92 -38.30
C VAL A 213 -18.07 16.95 -37.50
N ALA A 214 -17.50 16.34 -36.46
CA ALA A 214 -18.22 15.42 -35.58
C ALA A 214 -19.36 16.11 -34.82
N SER A 215 -19.16 17.35 -34.42
CA SER A 215 -20.19 18.18 -33.77
C SER A 215 -21.39 18.46 -34.67
N ARG A 216 -21.13 18.79 -35.95
CA ARG A 216 -22.20 18.92 -36.95
C ARG A 216 -22.96 17.61 -37.17
N GLU A 217 -22.24 16.49 -37.30
CA GLU A 217 -22.83 15.18 -37.49
C GLU A 217 -23.70 14.78 -36.29
N LEU A 218 -23.25 15.10 -35.06
CA LEU A 218 -24.04 14.86 -33.86
C LEU A 218 -25.36 15.64 -33.87
N LEU A 219 -25.31 16.94 -34.20
CA LEU A 219 -26.50 17.79 -34.32
C LEU A 219 -27.46 17.30 -35.41
N ASP A 220 -26.93 16.95 -36.60
CA ASP A 220 -27.73 16.44 -37.70
C ASP A 220 -28.44 15.09 -37.36
N ARG A 221 -27.90 14.33 -36.40
CA ARG A 221 -28.50 13.08 -35.92
C ARG A 221 -29.51 13.28 -34.79
N GLU A 222 -29.26 14.23 -33.91
CA GLU A 222 -30.04 14.43 -32.66
C GLU A 222 -31.23 15.38 -32.88
N VAL A 223 -31.13 16.32 -33.84
CA VAL A 223 -32.20 17.28 -34.14
C VAL A 223 -33.19 16.66 -35.11
N GLU A 224 -34.42 16.44 -34.65
CA GLU A 224 -35.52 16.01 -35.55
C GLU A 224 -36.11 17.21 -36.24
N GLY A 225 -36.01 17.26 -37.55
CA GLY A 225 -36.55 18.34 -38.39
C GLY A 225 -35.48 19.10 -39.19
N THR A 226 -35.86 20.27 -39.70
CA THR A 226 -34.95 21.11 -40.49
C THR A 226 -34.03 21.90 -39.59
N LEU A 227 -32.70 21.72 -39.72
CA LEU A 227 -31.68 22.48 -39.04
C LEU A 227 -30.98 23.41 -40.05
N ASP A 228 -31.16 24.71 -39.88
CA ASP A 228 -30.47 25.72 -40.71
C ASP A 228 -28.94 25.66 -40.54
N SER A 229 -28.22 25.80 -41.62
CA SER A 229 -26.76 25.70 -41.62
C SER A 229 -26.07 26.77 -40.75
N GLY A 230 -26.61 27.99 -40.73
CA GLY A 230 -26.07 29.09 -39.93
C GLY A 230 -26.34 28.87 -38.44
N VAL A 231 -27.52 28.35 -38.11
CA VAL A 231 -27.85 27.94 -36.73
C VAL A 231 -26.98 26.81 -36.26
N ARG A 232 -26.80 25.77 -37.06
CA ARG A 232 -25.89 24.65 -36.77
C ARG A 232 -24.48 25.09 -36.51
N ASP A 233 -23.92 25.93 -37.42
CA ASP A 233 -22.53 26.41 -37.27
C ASP A 233 -22.34 27.25 -36.01
N ARG A 234 -23.34 28.03 -35.64
CA ARG A 234 -23.33 28.79 -34.39
C ARG A 234 -23.38 27.89 -33.14
N LEU A 235 -24.23 26.84 -33.13
CA LEU A 235 -24.28 25.85 -32.03
C LEU A 235 -22.94 25.13 -31.90
N VAL A 236 -22.29 24.75 -33.01
CA VAL A 236 -20.97 24.09 -32.99
C VAL A 236 -19.88 24.98 -32.42
N ILE A 237 -19.85 26.28 -32.80
CA ILE A 237 -18.89 27.22 -32.26
C ILE A 237 -19.10 27.43 -30.77
N GLU A 238 -20.34 27.62 -30.39
CA GLU A 238 -20.69 27.92 -29.01
C GLU A 238 -20.52 26.71 -28.06
N ALA A 239 -20.65 25.47 -28.52
CA ALA A 239 -20.45 24.27 -27.70
C ALA A 239 -19.00 23.86 -27.54
N GLU A 240 -18.05 24.46 -28.26
CA GLU A 240 -16.61 24.18 -28.19
C GLU A 240 -16.27 22.66 -28.25
N GLY A 241 -17.07 21.90 -29.01
CA GLY A 241 -16.89 20.47 -29.16
C GLY A 241 -17.44 19.60 -28.01
N ASN A 242 -18.11 20.19 -27.02
CA ASN A 242 -18.73 19.42 -25.95
C ASN A 242 -20.06 18.81 -26.40
N PRO A 243 -20.17 17.44 -26.46
CA PRO A 243 -21.38 16.77 -26.97
C PRO A 243 -22.65 17.10 -26.19
N LEU A 244 -22.52 17.21 -24.85
CA LEU A 244 -23.66 17.53 -24.01
C LEU A 244 -24.14 18.95 -24.25
N ALA A 245 -23.21 19.90 -24.36
CA ALA A 245 -23.52 21.28 -24.66
C ALA A 245 -24.23 21.42 -26.01
N LEU A 246 -23.80 20.68 -27.03
CA LEU A 246 -24.43 20.66 -28.34
C LEU A 246 -25.90 20.23 -28.27
N ILE A 247 -26.20 19.16 -27.56
CA ILE A 247 -27.53 18.61 -27.43
C ILE A 247 -28.45 19.56 -26.64
N GLU A 248 -27.93 20.06 -25.53
CA GLU A 248 -28.71 20.95 -24.64
C GLU A 248 -29.00 22.31 -25.30
N LEU A 249 -28.00 22.88 -25.99
CA LEU A 249 -28.21 24.12 -26.74
C LEU A 249 -29.28 23.94 -27.82
N ALA A 250 -29.28 22.81 -28.52
CA ALA A 250 -30.32 22.52 -29.53
C ALA A 250 -31.70 22.39 -28.88
N GLN A 251 -31.80 21.78 -27.68
CA GLN A 251 -33.07 21.61 -26.95
C GLN A 251 -33.65 22.93 -26.40
N LEU A 252 -32.84 23.95 -26.25
CA LEU A 252 -33.23 25.26 -25.78
C LEU A 252 -33.87 26.12 -26.87
N LEU A 253 -33.74 25.73 -28.13
CA LEU A 253 -34.27 26.44 -29.28
C LEU A 253 -35.62 25.88 -29.71
N THR A 254 -36.48 26.77 -30.20
CA THR A 254 -37.74 26.34 -30.80
C THR A 254 -37.51 25.77 -32.20
N ALA A 255 -38.47 24.99 -32.72
CA ALA A 255 -38.39 24.42 -34.06
C ALA A 255 -38.22 25.51 -35.14
N GLU A 256 -38.82 26.69 -34.97
CA GLU A 256 -38.70 27.84 -35.88
C GLU A 256 -37.30 28.42 -35.83
N GLN A 257 -36.68 28.51 -34.62
CA GLN A 257 -35.31 28.97 -34.45
C GLN A 257 -34.30 28.01 -35.04
N LEU A 258 -34.50 26.68 -34.83
CA LEU A 258 -33.66 25.66 -35.43
C LEU A 258 -33.73 25.67 -36.95
N ALA A 259 -34.92 25.94 -37.53
CA ALA A 259 -35.13 26.06 -38.97
C ALA A 259 -34.66 27.42 -39.55
N GLY A 260 -34.15 28.34 -38.75
CA GLY A 260 -33.71 29.66 -39.19
C GLY A 260 -34.84 30.62 -39.48
N LEU A 261 -36.11 30.29 -39.14
CA LEU A 261 -37.30 31.10 -39.40
C LEU A 261 -37.59 32.16 -38.34
N ALA A 262 -36.93 32.04 -37.17
CA ALA A 262 -37.01 32.97 -36.07
C ALA A 262 -35.62 33.42 -35.62
N PRO A 263 -35.42 34.63 -35.09
CA PRO A 263 -34.10 35.12 -34.67
C PRO A 263 -33.61 34.37 -33.45
N LEU A 264 -32.33 33.98 -33.46
CA LEU A 264 -31.64 33.38 -32.33
C LEU A 264 -31.43 34.38 -31.20
N PRO A 265 -31.40 33.96 -29.94
CA PRO A 265 -31.02 34.76 -28.81
C PRO A 265 -29.65 35.42 -29.04
N LYS A 266 -29.45 36.67 -28.61
CA LYS A 266 -28.18 37.38 -28.77
C LYS A 266 -27.01 36.68 -28.11
N ALA A 267 -27.23 35.98 -27.03
CA ALA A 267 -26.28 35.09 -26.37
C ALA A 267 -26.92 33.70 -26.12
N LEU A 268 -26.30 32.67 -26.68
CA LEU A 268 -26.59 31.29 -26.28
C LEU A 268 -25.80 31.02 -24.98
N PRO A 269 -26.42 30.41 -23.98
CA PRO A 269 -25.79 30.23 -22.67
C PRO A 269 -24.75 29.10 -22.74
N LEU A 270 -23.48 29.39 -22.45
CA LEU A 270 -22.35 28.41 -22.43
C LEU A 270 -21.49 28.49 -21.19
N GLY A 271 -20.74 27.40 -20.91
CA GLY A 271 -19.87 27.25 -19.75
C GLY A 271 -20.67 27.02 -18.46
N ASP A 272 -20.40 27.79 -17.41
CA ASP A 272 -21.20 27.80 -16.15
C ASP A 272 -22.72 27.87 -16.37
N ARG A 273 -23.14 28.05 -17.58
CA ARG A 273 -24.51 28.19 -18.08
C ARG A 273 -25.16 26.87 -18.58
N LEU A 274 -24.37 25.85 -18.85
CA LEU A 274 -24.91 24.48 -19.08
C LEU A 274 -25.54 23.93 -17.80
N GLU A 275 -24.81 24.11 -16.71
CA GLU A 275 -25.27 23.90 -15.36
C GLU A 275 -26.53 24.74 -15.06
N GLN A 276 -26.52 26.03 -15.48
CA GLN A 276 -27.68 26.94 -15.38
C GLN A 276 -28.84 26.55 -16.30
N GLY A 277 -28.61 25.89 -17.45
CA GLY A 277 -29.64 25.40 -18.36
C GLY A 277 -30.42 24.25 -17.78
N LEU A 278 -29.72 23.22 -17.31
CA LEU A 278 -30.30 22.08 -16.61
C LEU A 278 -30.96 22.49 -15.30
N MET A 279 -30.32 23.41 -14.58
CA MET A 279 -30.87 23.98 -13.37
C MET A 279 -32.09 24.86 -13.61
N ARG A 280 -32.35 25.37 -14.81
CA ARG A 280 -33.67 25.99 -15.14
C ARG A 280 -34.78 24.97 -15.10
N ASN A 281 -34.58 23.75 -15.60
CA ASN A 281 -35.56 22.68 -15.47
C ASN A 281 -35.81 22.35 -14.01
N VAL A 282 -34.76 22.21 -13.21
CA VAL A 282 -34.85 22.00 -11.75
C VAL A 282 -35.57 23.19 -11.05
N ARG A 283 -35.24 24.45 -11.44
CA ARG A 283 -35.91 25.64 -10.88
C ARG A 283 -37.36 25.77 -11.28
N GLY A 284 -37.79 25.19 -12.42
CA GLY A 284 -39.17 25.17 -12.86
C GLY A 284 -40.05 24.17 -12.11
N LEU A 285 -39.48 23.24 -11.35
CA LEU A 285 -40.21 22.28 -10.54
C LEU A 285 -40.83 22.92 -9.29
N SER A 286 -41.85 22.26 -8.73
CA SER A 286 -42.42 22.65 -7.44
C SER A 286 -41.37 22.67 -6.31
N SER A 287 -41.58 23.41 -5.22
CA SER A 287 -40.72 23.44 -4.03
C SER A 287 -40.47 22.02 -3.52
N ASP A 288 -41.56 21.24 -3.45
CA ASP A 288 -41.55 19.87 -2.92
C ASP A 288 -40.75 18.92 -3.83
N ALA A 289 -40.87 19.03 -5.17
CA ALA A 289 -40.08 18.25 -6.13
C ALA A 289 -38.58 18.60 -6.03
N ARG A 290 -38.26 19.88 -5.80
CA ARG A 290 -36.86 20.26 -5.56
C ARG A 290 -36.30 19.66 -4.25
N SER A 291 -37.11 19.63 -3.19
CA SER A 291 -36.72 18.97 -1.94
C SER A 291 -36.52 17.46 -2.12
N ILE A 292 -37.35 16.80 -2.92
CA ILE A 292 -37.13 15.40 -3.32
C ILE A 292 -35.78 15.23 -4.07
N LEU A 293 -35.47 16.13 -5.01
CA LEU A 293 -34.18 16.08 -5.69
C LEU A 293 -33.00 16.22 -4.73
N VAL A 294 -33.10 17.09 -3.71
CA VAL A 294 -32.08 17.24 -2.66
C VAL A 294 -31.97 15.98 -1.82
N LEU A 295 -33.07 15.36 -1.41
CA LEU A 295 -33.05 14.06 -0.73
C LEU A 295 -32.34 12.99 -1.54
N VAL A 296 -32.67 12.83 -2.82
CA VAL A 296 -32.01 11.87 -3.74
C VAL A 296 -30.56 12.25 -3.99
N ALA A 297 -30.21 13.54 -3.95
CA ALA A 297 -28.83 14.00 -4.07
C ALA A 297 -28.01 13.65 -2.82
N THR A 298 -28.63 13.73 -1.65
CA THR A 298 -28.03 13.47 -0.33
C THR A 298 -27.90 11.97 -0.05
N GLU A 299 -28.84 11.14 -0.52
CA GLU A 299 -28.87 9.70 -0.27
C GLU A 299 -28.42 8.91 -1.51
N ARG A 300 -27.55 7.96 -1.31
CA ARG A 300 -26.81 7.27 -2.39
C ARG A 300 -27.38 5.93 -2.79
N SER A 301 -27.94 5.19 -1.83
CA SER A 301 -28.45 3.86 -2.12
C SER A 301 -29.57 3.91 -3.18
N GLY A 302 -30.20 5.08 -3.30
CA GLY A 302 -31.38 5.24 -4.11
C GLY A 302 -32.55 4.35 -3.64
N ASP A 303 -32.46 3.83 -2.39
CA ASP A 303 -33.48 2.96 -1.83
C ASP A 303 -34.83 3.70 -1.80
N PRO A 304 -35.82 3.24 -2.60
CA PRO A 304 -37.11 3.90 -2.63
C PRO A 304 -37.84 3.88 -1.26
N GLY A 305 -37.55 2.88 -0.42
CA GLY A 305 -38.16 2.74 0.90
C GLY A 305 -37.64 3.80 1.86
N LEU A 306 -36.32 3.98 1.93
CA LEU A 306 -35.67 5.00 2.76
C LEU A 306 -36.05 6.39 2.29
N LEU A 307 -35.94 6.68 0.99
CA LEU A 307 -36.28 7.99 0.43
C LEU A 307 -37.73 8.35 0.64
N ARG A 308 -38.66 7.39 0.61
CA ARG A 308 -40.08 7.62 0.93
C ARG A 308 -40.28 7.97 2.38
N ARG A 309 -39.69 7.20 3.32
CA ARG A 309 -39.79 7.53 4.76
C ARG A 309 -39.24 8.92 5.06
N ALA A 310 -38.09 9.28 4.46
CA ALA A 310 -37.52 10.62 4.64
C ALA A 310 -38.39 11.73 4.02
N ALA A 311 -38.99 11.49 2.85
CA ALA A 311 -39.95 12.42 2.23
C ALA A 311 -41.22 12.60 3.05
N ASP A 312 -41.78 11.53 3.62
CA ASP A 312 -42.91 11.55 4.53
C ASP A 312 -42.57 12.36 5.79
N GLY A 313 -41.36 12.19 6.36
CA GLY A 313 -40.90 12.99 7.51
C GLY A 313 -40.82 14.50 7.21
N LEU A 314 -40.51 14.88 5.98
CA LEU A 314 -40.54 16.27 5.53
C LEU A 314 -41.94 16.77 5.10
N GLY A 315 -42.95 15.91 5.14
CA GLY A 315 -44.31 16.26 4.71
C GLY A 315 -44.45 16.45 3.20
N LEU A 316 -43.54 15.89 2.38
CA LEU A 316 -43.56 16.03 0.93
C LEU A 316 -44.60 15.10 0.29
N SER A 317 -45.32 15.62 -0.72
CA SER A 317 -46.36 14.86 -1.39
C SER A 317 -45.82 13.82 -2.33
N GLN A 318 -46.57 12.73 -2.51
CA GLN A 318 -46.25 11.70 -3.51
C GLN A 318 -46.16 12.27 -4.95
N THR A 319 -46.97 13.28 -5.25
CA THR A 319 -46.96 13.98 -6.54
C THR A 319 -45.65 14.72 -6.80
N ALA A 320 -44.89 15.07 -5.75
CA ALA A 320 -43.60 15.71 -5.88
C ALA A 320 -42.54 14.76 -6.47
N ILE A 321 -42.64 13.45 -6.20
CA ILE A 321 -41.79 12.42 -6.79
C ILE A 321 -42.07 12.28 -8.31
N ASP A 322 -43.35 12.30 -8.67
CA ASP A 322 -43.78 12.22 -10.07
C ASP A 322 -43.35 13.48 -10.85
N ASP A 323 -43.45 14.67 -10.25
CA ASP A 323 -42.93 15.91 -10.84
C ASP A 323 -41.40 15.88 -11.08
N ALA A 324 -40.65 15.19 -10.21
CA ALA A 324 -39.21 15.05 -10.32
C ALA A 324 -38.77 14.01 -11.37
N GLU A 325 -39.70 13.21 -11.96
CA GLU A 325 -39.41 12.16 -12.94
C GLU A 325 -38.67 12.69 -14.19
N SER A 326 -38.85 13.97 -14.52
CA SER A 326 -38.13 14.63 -15.61
C SER A 326 -36.61 14.67 -15.39
N VAL A 327 -36.14 14.64 -14.12
CA VAL A 327 -34.75 14.73 -13.70
C VAL A 327 -34.23 13.39 -13.12
N LEU A 328 -35.15 12.58 -12.55
CA LEU A 328 -34.86 11.29 -11.93
C LEU A 328 -35.19 10.13 -12.84
N ARG A 329 -34.54 9.00 -12.61
CA ARG A 329 -34.88 7.69 -13.17
C ARG A 329 -35.48 6.86 -12.03
N LEU A 330 -36.77 6.58 -12.12
CA LEU A 330 -37.47 5.74 -11.13
C LEU A 330 -37.34 4.26 -11.52
N GLY A 331 -36.98 3.41 -10.57
CA GLY A 331 -36.83 1.96 -10.77
C GLY A 331 -36.60 1.23 -9.46
N ALA A 332 -35.83 0.15 -9.49
CA ALA A 332 -35.40 -0.55 -8.29
C ALA A 332 -34.54 0.36 -7.38
N GLN A 333 -33.88 1.33 -7.97
CA GLN A 333 -33.23 2.45 -7.31
C GLN A 333 -33.66 3.75 -7.97
N ILE A 334 -33.78 4.81 -7.17
CA ILE A 334 -34.05 6.17 -7.64
C ILE A 334 -32.69 6.86 -7.87
N THR A 335 -32.40 7.25 -9.11
CA THR A 335 -31.14 7.88 -9.48
C THR A 335 -31.35 9.09 -10.38
N PHE A 336 -30.36 10.01 -10.43
CA PHE A 336 -30.40 11.09 -11.41
C PHE A 336 -30.18 10.56 -12.84
N ARG A 337 -30.85 11.18 -13.82
CA ARG A 337 -30.65 10.87 -15.25
C ARG A 337 -29.24 11.26 -15.71
N HIS A 338 -28.65 12.29 -15.08
CA HIS A 338 -27.29 12.79 -15.35
C HIS A 338 -26.55 13.00 -14.02
N GLY A 339 -25.42 12.35 -13.81
CA GLY A 339 -24.68 12.34 -12.54
C GLY A 339 -24.30 13.74 -12.05
N PHE A 340 -23.86 14.63 -12.94
CA PHE A 340 -23.50 16.01 -12.57
C PHE A 340 -24.70 16.85 -12.08
N VAL A 341 -25.96 16.54 -12.47
CA VAL A 341 -27.15 17.22 -11.93
C VAL A 341 -27.30 16.98 -10.45
N ARG A 342 -26.86 15.83 -9.95
CA ARG A 342 -26.87 15.50 -8.53
C ARG A 342 -26.02 16.50 -7.74
N SER A 343 -24.75 16.67 -8.08
CA SER A 343 -23.84 17.59 -7.40
C SER A 343 -24.33 19.04 -7.53
N ALA A 344 -24.84 19.44 -8.70
CA ALA A 344 -25.38 20.76 -8.91
C ALA A 344 -26.67 21.02 -8.07
N VAL A 345 -27.57 20.04 -7.96
CA VAL A 345 -28.76 20.13 -7.11
C VAL A 345 -28.38 20.31 -5.64
N TYR A 346 -27.44 19.50 -5.17
CA TYR A 346 -26.97 19.59 -3.79
C TYR A 346 -26.25 20.91 -3.50
N ALA A 347 -25.33 21.34 -4.38
CA ALA A 347 -24.57 22.58 -4.21
C ALA A 347 -25.44 23.84 -4.25
N LEU A 348 -26.49 23.86 -5.08
CA LEU A 348 -27.40 25.01 -5.23
C LEU A 348 -28.58 24.99 -4.25
N ALA A 349 -28.79 23.90 -3.52
CA ALA A 349 -29.81 23.86 -2.45
C ALA A 349 -29.43 24.82 -1.34
N SER A 350 -30.45 25.44 -0.72
CA SER A 350 -30.21 26.25 0.44
C SER A 350 -29.64 25.40 1.57
N GLU A 351 -28.85 26.01 2.43
CA GLU A 351 -28.28 25.33 3.60
C GLU A 351 -29.38 24.71 4.48
N THR A 352 -30.51 25.40 4.62
CA THR A 352 -31.68 24.87 5.35
C THR A 352 -32.21 23.60 4.67
N THR A 353 -32.40 23.61 3.34
CA THR A 353 -32.93 22.45 2.61
C THR A 353 -31.98 21.25 2.70
N ARG A 354 -30.67 21.48 2.64
CA ARG A 354 -29.69 20.41 2.82
C ARG A 354 -29.75 19.80 4.20
N ARG A 355 -29.83 20.66 5.25
CA ARG A 355 -29.94 20.19 6.63
C ARG A 355 -31.23 19.41 6.88
N ASP A 356 -32.35 19.90 6.37
CA ASP A 356 -33.65 19.22 6.52
C ASP A 356 -33.58 17.83 5.85
N ALA A 357 -32.94 17.72 4.69
CA ALA A 357 -32.73 16.45 4.00
C ALA A 357 -31.85 15.48 4.81
N HIS A 358 -30.73 15.97 5.37
CA HIS A 358 -29.86 15.14 6.23
C HIS A 358 -30.60 14.67 7.49
N LEU A 359 -31.33 15.54 8.18
CA LEU A 359 -32.12 15.17 9.37
C LEU A 359 -33.17 14.12 9.05
N ALA A 360 -33.95 14.35 7.98
CA ALA A 360 -34.98 13.41 7.58
C ALA A 360 -34.42 12.02 7.20
N LEU A 361 -33.26 11.97 6.58
CA LEU A 361 -32.59 10.72 6.29
C LEU A 361 -32.09 10.04 7.56
N ALA A 362 -31.46 10.78 8.49
CA ALA A 362 -31.03 10.25 9.77
C ALA A 362 -32.19 9.65 10.59
N GLU A 363 -33.38 10.31 10.58
CA GLU A 363 -34.56 9.82 11.25
C GLU A 363 -35.22 8.61 10.56
N ALA A 364 -35.07 8.50 9.25
CA ALA A 364 -35.65 7.42 8.46
C ALA A 364 -34.80 6.15 8.42
N MET A 365 -33.52 6.22 8.83
CA MET A 365 -32.58 5.10 8.88
C MET A 365 -32.85 4.16 10.07
N ASP A 366 -32.32 2.93 9.99
CA ASP A 366 -32.39 1.97 11.09
C ASP A 366 -31.29 2.28 12.12
N PRO A 367 -31.64 2.61 13.39
CA PRO A 367 -30.65 2.96 14.41
C PRO A 367 -29.58 1.88 14.67
N ASP A 368 -29.93 0.60 14.54
CA ASP A 368 -29.03 -0.50 14.84
C ASP A 368 -28.15 -0.88 13.63
N ALA A 369 -28.67 -0.71 12.41
CA ALA A 369 -27.95 -1.07 11.18
C ALA A 369 -27.13 0.08 10.57
N ASP A 370 -27.57 1.34 10.74
CA ASP A 370 -27.04 2.52 10.06
C ASP A 370 -26.38 3.54 11.02
N GLU A 371 -25.92 3.14 12.21
CA GLU A 371 -25.42 4.03 13.26
C GLU A 371 -24.37 5.03 12.76
N ASP A 372 -23.37 4.55 11.99
CA ASP A 372 -22.31 5.40 11.43
C ASP A 372 -22.85 6.41 10.41
N ARG A 373 -23.82 6.02 9.58
CA ARG A 373 -24.49 6.90 8.60
C ARG A 373 -25.36 7.94 9.28
N ILE A 374 -26.06 7.54 10.33
CA ILE A 374 -26.89 8.44 11.15
C ILE A 374 -26.01 9.50 11.79
N ALA A 375 -24.88 9.13 12.41
CA ALA A 375 -23.93 10.06 13.00
C ALA A 375 -23.43 11.09 11.97
N TRP A 376 -23.08 10.62 10.77
CA TRP A 376 -22.62 11.47 9.67
C TRP A 376 -23.74 12.43 9.17
N HIS A 377 -24.96 11.95 8.97
CA HIS A 377 -26.07 12.81 8.56
C HIS A 377 -26.41 13.86 9.62
N ARG A 378 -26.38 13.50 10.91
CA ARG A 378 -26.56 14.47 12.00
C ARG A 378 -25.46 15.52 12.00
N ALA A 379 -24.22 15.12 11.76
CA ALA A 379 -23.10 16.04 11.67
C ALA A 379 -23.28 17.03 10.50
N ALA A 380 -23.62 16.52 9.32
CA ALA A 380 -23.87 17.35 8.14
C ALA A 380 -25.09 18.30 8.29
N ALA A 381 -25.98 17.99 9.20
CA ALA A 381 -27.14 18.86 9.55
C ALA A 381 -26.82 19.85 10.66
N SER A 382 -25.75 19.69 11.42
CA SER A 382 -25.41 20.55 12.56
C SER A 382 -25.02 21.95 12.09
N VAL A 383 -25.54 22.97 12.79
CA VAL A 383 -25.23 24.41 12.56
C VAL A 383 -24.14 24.87 13.51
N ASP A 384 -24.32 24.49 14.75
CA ASP A 384 -23.48 24.85 15.87
C ASP A 384 -22.75 23.61 16.39
N ALA A 385 -21.70 23.84 17.14
CA ALA A 385 -20.98 22.75 17.78
C ALA A 385 -21.91 21.98 18.74
N ASP A 386 -21.99 20.65 18.58
CA ASP A 386 -22.83 19.73 19.37
C ASP A 386 -21.99 18.56 19.86
N GLU A 387 -21.77 18.50 21.17
CA GLU A 387 -20.96 17.45 21.79
C GLU A 387 -21.55 16.04 21.63
N THR A 388 -22.88 15.93 21.53
CA THR A 388 -23.55 14.63 21.35
C THR A 388 -23.21 14.05 19.98
N VAL A 389 -23.35 14.87 18.94
CA VAL A 389 -22.97 14.48 17.55
C VAL A 389 -21.48 14.23 17.44
N ALA A 390 -20.66 15.06 18.07
CA ALA A 390 -19.22 14.87 18.09
C ALA A 390 -18.80 13.56 18.77
N ALA A 391 -19.49 13.15 19.83
CA ALA A 391 -19.23 11.88 20.52
C ALA A 391 -19.70 10.67 19.69
N ASP A 392 -20.84 10.77 18.99
CA ASP A 392 -21.31 9.73 18.06
C ASP A 392 -20.30 9.52 16.92
N LEU A 393 -19.77 10.60 16.34
CA LEU A 393 -18.70 10.53 15.32
C LEU A 393 -17.41 9.93 15.89
N GLU A 394 -17.03 10.29 17.12
CA GLU A 394 -15.84 9.70 17.77
C GLU A 394 -16.00 8.18 17.96
N ALA A 395 -17.22 7.72 18.32
CA ALA A 395 -17.53 6.30 18.41
C ALA A 395 -17.44 5.61 17.04
N SER A 396 -17.98 6.24 15.98
CA SER A 396 -17.85 5.77 14.60
C SER A 396 -16.39 5.71 14.15
N ALA A 397 -15.59 6.74 14.45
CA ALA A 397 -14.17 6.75 14.15
C ALA A 397 -13.41 5.62 14.85
N ARG A 398 -13.79 5.28 16.09
CA ARG A 398 -13.21 4.16 16.83
C ARG A 398 -13.50 2.83 16.12
N LYS A 399 -14.75 2.60 15.72
CA LYS A 399 -15.14 1.44 14.92
C LYS A 399 -14.39 1.39 13.60
N ALA A 400 -14.22 2.53 12.91
CA ALA A 400 -13.44 2.62 11.68
C ALA A 400 -11.97 2.24 11.89
N ARG A 401 -11.34 2.65 13.00
CA ARG A 401 -9.97 2.25 13.37
C ARG A 401 -9.86 0.76 13.64
N ASP A 402 -10.81 0.19 14.38
CA ASP A 402 -10.84 -1.24 14.68
C ASP A 402 -10.99 -2.09 13.40
N ARG A 403 -11.69 -1.55 12.39
CA ARG A 403 -11.79 -2.12 11.04
C ARG A 403 -10.56 -1.80 10.15
N GLY A 404 -9.50 -1.17 10.69
CA GLY A 404 -8.29 -0.80 9.95
C GLY A 404 -8.42 0.50 9.12
N GLY A 405 -9.54 1.22 9.19
CA GLY A 405 -9.82 2.47 8.47
C GLY A 405 -9.13 3.71 9.05
N GLN A 406 -7.79 3.75 9.18
CA GLN A 406 -7.08 4.87 9.80
C GLN A 406 -7.38 6.23 9.15
N VAL A 407 -7.35 6.31 7.82
CA VAL A 407 -7.62 7.56 7.07
C VAL A 407 -9.05 8.03 7.26
N ALA A 408 -10.00 7.09 7.19
CA ALA A 408 -11.40 7.41 7.39
C ALA A 408 -11.69 7.80 8.84
N ALA A 409 -11.04 7.12 9.80
CA ALA A 409 -11.15 7.50 11.21
C ALA A 409 -10.59 8.90 11.46
N ALA A 410 -9.49 9.29 10.80
CA ALA A 410 -8.94 10.63 10.90
C ALA A 410 -9.94 11.67 10.38
N ALA A 411 -10.53 11.47 9.19
CA ALA A 411 -11.52 12.39 8.63
C ALA A 411 -12.77 12.55 9.52
N VAL A 412 -13.28 11.44 10.05
CA VAL A 412 -14.43 11.48 10.98
C VAL A 412 -14.06 12.19 12.29
N LEU A 413 -12.85 12.02 12.80
CA LEU A 413 -12.37 12.72 14.00
C LEU A 413 -12.14 14.22 13.76
N GLU A 414 -11.71 14.62 12.56
CA GLU A 414 -11.62 16.02 12.16
C GLU A 414 -13.02 16.66 12.23
N LEU A 415 -14.02 16.03 11.62
CA LEU A 415 -15.41 16.50 11.68
C LEU A 415 -15.95 16.53 13.13
N ALA A 416 -15.64 15.49 13.92
CA ALA A 416 -15.97 15.47 15.36
C ALA A 416 -15.33 16.64 16.11
N ALA A 417 -14.06 16.96 15.78
CA ALA A 417 -13.36 18.09 16.40
C ALA A 417 -14.02 19.44 16.02
N GLU A 418 -14.45 19.63 14.78
CA GLU A 418 -15.16 20.82 14.33
C GLU A 418 -16.46 21.05 15.11
N LEU A 419 -17.20 19.99 15.40
CA LEU A 419 -18.46 20.01 16.14
C LEU A 419 -18.27 20.03 17.66
N THR A 420 -17.05 20.02 18.17
CA THR A 420 -16.76 20.00 19.61
C THR A 420 -16.78 21.41 20.19
N PRO A 421 -17.69 21.74 21.15
CA PRO A 421 -17.74 23.06 21.77
C PRO A 421 -16.55 23.34 22.70
N ASP A 422 -16.11 22.32 23.45
CA ASP A 422 -15.02 22.42 24.40
C ASP A 422 -13.64 22.40 23.73
N PRO A 423 -12.79 23.44 23.91
CA PRO A 423 -11.51 23.52 23.24
C PRO A 423 -10.52 22.39 23.61
N SER A 424 -10.58 21.88 24.85
CA SER A 424 -9.69 20.82 25.31
C SER A 424 -10.08 19.48 24.67
N ARG A 425 -11.38 19.16 24.63
CA ARG A 425 -11.88 17.97 23.94
C ARG A 425 -11.64 18.04 22.42
N ARG A 426 -11.80 19.22 21.83
CA ARG A 426 -11.45 19.44 20.41
C ARG A 426 -9.98 19.12 20.15
N ALA A 427 -9.08 19.62 20.99
CA ALA A 427 -7.66 19.32 20.87
C ALA A 427 -7.38 17.82 21.02
N ALA A 428 -8.03 17.14 21.96
CA ALA A 428 -7.90 15.69 22.12
C ALA A 428 -8.29 14.93 20.85
N ARG A 429 -9.42 15.28 20.21
CA ARG A 429 -9.87 14.66 18.95
C ARG A 429 -8.91 14.93 17.79
N LEU A 430 -8.40 16.17 17.67
CA LEU A 430 -7.40 16.53 16.67
C LEU A 430 -6.08 15.74 16.84
N LEU A 431 -5.65 15.50 18.09
CA LEU A 431 -4.48 14.67 18.38
C LEU A 431 -4.68 13.22 17.96
N VAL A 432 -5.86 12.65 18.22
CA VAL A 432 -6.18 11.28 17.80
C VAL A 432 -6.31 11.19 16.28
N ALA A 433 -6.85 12.21 15.62
CA ALA A 433 -6.90 12.29 14.15
C ALA A 433 -5.49 12.35 13.54
N ALA A 434 -4.62 13.20 14.09
CA ALA A 434 -3.23 13.30 13.65
C ALA A 434 -2.43 12.00 13.85
N ASP A 435 -2.68 11.27 14.95
CA ASP A 435 -2.07 9.94 15.18
C ASP A 435 -2.55 8.91 14.13
N ALA A 436 -3.84 8.93 13.81
CA ALA A 436 -4.43 8.09 12.77
C ALA A 436 -3.87 8.41 11.37
N ASP A 437 -3.71 9.69 11.02
CA ASP A 437 -3.10 10.13 9.77
C ASP A 437 -1.63 9.72 9.67
N LEU A 438 -0.87 9.83 10.75
CA LEU A 438 0.52 9.36 10.80
C LEU A 438 0.61 7.84 10.60
N ALA A 439 -0.29 7.08 11.26
CA ALA A 439 -0.37 5.63 11.08
C ALA A 439 -0.77 5.23 9.65
N ALA A 440 -1.55 6.07 8.97
CA ALA A 440 -1.95 5.91 7.58
C ALA A 440 -0.91 6.39 6.55
N GLY A 441 0.14 7.12 7.00
CA GLY A 441 1.13 7.74 6.12
C GLY A 441 0.71 9.08 5.51
N ALA A 442 -0.40 9.68 5.95
CA ALA A 442 -0.92 10.96 5.49
C ALA A 442 -0.19 12.15 6.15
N LEU A 443 1.14 12.23 5.96
CA LEU A 443 2.03 13.14 6.69
C LEU A 443 1.65 14.62 6.58
N SER A 444 1.13 15.05 5.43
CA SER A 444 0.73 16.45 5.20
C SER A 444 -0.54 16.81 5.97
N LYS A 445 -1.50 15.87 6.06
CA LYS A 445 -2.73 16.06 6.84
C LYS A 445 -2.40 16.12 8.34
N ALA A 446 -1.63 15.16 8.85
CA ALA A 446 -1.17 15.15 10.23
C ALA A 446 -0.49 16.48 10.63
N ASP A 447 0.39 17.03 9.77
CA ASP A 447 1.03 18.33 9.99
C ASP A 447 0.02 19.48 10.06
N THR A 448 -0.97 19.47 9.17
CA THR A 448 -2.04 20.47 9.16
C THR A 448 -2.82 20.43 10.47
N LEU A 449 -3.22 19.24 10.95
CA LEU A 449 -3.94 19.07 12.21
C LEU A 449 -3.12 19.52 13.42
N LEU A 450 -1.85 19.13 13.49
CA LEU A 450 -0.94 19.55 14.55
C LEU A 450 -0.69 21.08 14.55
N SER A 451 -0.83 21.73 13.39
CA SER A 451 -0.69 23.19 13.25
C SER A 451 -1.94 23.95 13.73
N GLN A 452 -3.11 23.34 13.72
CA GLN A 452 -4.34 23.92 14.23
C GLN A 452 -4.38 23.99 15.77
N LEU A 453 -3.55 23.19 16.45
CA LEU A 453 -3.50 23.17 17.90
C LEU A 453 -2.95 24.49 18.46
N THR A 454 -3.72 25.13 19.31
CA THR A 454 -3.29 26.35 20.01
C THR A 454 -2.59 25.98 21.32
N PRO A 455 -1.25 26.15 21.44
CA PRO A 455 -0.48 25.66 22.59
C PRO A 455 -0.98 26.13 23.96
N LYS A 456 -1.61 27.32 24.03
CA LYS A 456 -2.15 27.90 25.27
C LYS A 456 -3.43 27.22 25.76
N LEU A 457 -4.11 26.48 24.90
CA LEU A 457 -5.36 25.78 25.21
C LEU A 457 -5.13 24.31 25.57
N LEU A 458 -3.91 23.81 25.37
CA LEU A 458 -3.54 22.43 25.69
C LEU A 458 -3.17 22.31 27.18
N ASP A 459 -3.61 21.25 27.83
CA ASP A 459 -3.05 20.79 29.09
C ASP A 459 -1.65 20.18 28.90
N ASP A 460 -1.01 19.76 29.97
CA ASP A 460 0.37 19.25 29.91
C ASP A 460 0.46 17.92 29.15
N GLU A 461 -0.53 17.04 29.32
CA GLU A 461 -0.61 15.76 28.62
C GLU A 461 -0.81 15.96 27.11
N GLN A 462 -1.74 16.81 26.72
CA GLN A 462 -2.01 17.15 25.32
C GLN A 462 -0.80 17.82 24.64
N ARG A 463 -0.06 18.68 25.38
CA ARG A 463 1.17 19.28 24.87
C ARG A 463 2.24 18.22 24.60
N ALA A 464 2.41 17.30 25.52
CA ALA A 464 3.37 16.21 25.37
C ALA A 464 2.98 15.28 24.21
N GLU A 465 1.68 14.97 24.07
CA GLU A 465 1.19 14.16 22.96
C GLU A 465 1.38 14.87 21.60
N ALA A 466 1.08 16.15 21.52
CA ALA A 466 1.35 16.95 20.32
C ALA A 466 2.85 16.94 19.95
N GLN A 467 3.73 16.98 20.96
CA GLN A 467 5.17 16.95 20.78
C GLN A 467 5.63 15.56 20.33
N ARG A 468 5.08 14.49 20.90
CA ARG A 468 5.31 13.10 20.46
C ARG A 468 4.95 12.93 18.97
N LEU A 469 3.75 13.38 18.58
CA LEU A 469 3.29 13.29 17.20
C LEU A 469 4.16 14.12 16.24
N ARG A 470 4.60 15.32 16.64
CA ARG A 470 5.58 16.12 15.87
C ARG A 470 6.93 15.40 15.74
N GLY A 471 7.38 14.75 16.80
CA GLY A 471 8.60 13.92 16.76
C GLY A 471 8.46 12.75 15.80
N THR A 472 7.33 12.06 15.83
CA THR A 472 7.02 10.96 14.89
C THR A 472 6.91 11.45 13.45
N LEU A 473 6.29 12.62 13.24
CA LEU A 473 6.17 13.24 11.92
C LEU A 473 7.55 13.65 11.36
N ALA A 474 8.41 14.24 12.22
CA ALA A 474 9.77 14.60 11.84
C ALA A 474 10.58 13.35 11.45
N LEU A 475 10.44 12.25 12.21
CA LEU A 475 11.03 10.96 11.87
C LEU A 475 10.58 10.46 10.51
N ALA A 476 9.26 10.48 10.23
CA ALA A 476 8.69 10.04 8.98
C ALA A 476 9.13 10.89 7.77
N ARG A 477 9.40 12.18 8.00
CA ARG A 477 9.95 13.12 6.99
C ARG A 477 11.47 13.02 6.83
N GLY A 478 12.15 12.31 7.73
CA GLY A 478 13.60 12.16 7.71
C GLY A 478 14.38 13.25 8.46
N ASP A 479 13.73 14.10 9.24
CA ASP A 479 14.39 15.07 10.14
C ASP A 479 14.61 14.44 11.52
N LYS A 480 15.71 13.74 11.66
CA LYS A 480 16.02 12.99 12.88
C LYS A 480 16.67 13.80 13.99
N GLY A 481 17.33 14.88 13.65
CA GLY A 481 17.94 15.74 14.66
C GLY A 481 16.89 16.34 15.59
N SER A 482 15.79 16.84 15.03
CA SER A 482 14.67 17.35 15.81
C SER A 482 13.76 16.24 16.35
N SER A 483 13.64 15.11 15.65
CA SER A 483 12.77 13.99 16.05
C SER A 483 13.16 13.40 17.41
N SER A 484 14.42 12.99 17.60
CA SER A 484 14.89 12.38 18.86
C SER A 484 14.69 13.33 20.04
N THR A 485 15.04 14.62 19.89
CA THR A 485 14.86 15.64 20.92
C THR A 485 13.38 15.81 21.31
N LEU A 486 12.48 15.94 20.30
CA LEU A 486 11.05 16.08 20.53
C LEU A 486 10.46 14.86 21.25
N LEU A 487 10.89 13.65 20.87
CA LEU A 487 10.42 12.42 21.49
C LEU A 487 10.92 12.29 22.93
N ILE A 488 12.19 12.65 23.22
CA ILE A 488 12.74 12.64 24.58
C ILE A 488 11.99 13.62 25.49
N GLU A 489 11.75 14.84 25.01
CA GLU A 489 10.99 15.84 25.78
C GLU A 489 9.56 15.38 26.01
N ALA A 490 8.89 14.84 24.98
CA ALA A 490 7.54 14.30 25.10
C ALA A 490 7.48 13.16 26.12
N ALA A 491 8.43 12.22 26.07
CA ALA A 491 8.49 11.09 26.99
C ALA A 491 8.61 11.54 28.45
N ARG A 492 9.48 12.54 28.73
CA ARG A 492 9.64 13.11 30.08
C ARG A 492 8.37 13.74 30.63
N VAL A 493 7.62 14.46 29.77
CA VAL A 493 6.37 15.12 30.19
C VAL A 493 5.22 14.11 30.31
N LEU A 494 5.17 13.08 29.48
CA LEU A 494 4.15 12.03 29.54
C LEU A 494 4.27 11.11 30.76
N ALA A 495 5.47 10.96 31.31
CA ALA A 495 5.73 9.99 32.38
C ALA A 495 4.81 10.09 33.62
N PRO A 496 4.39 11.27 34.11
CA PRO A 496 3.43 11.41 35.21
C PRO A 496 1.98 11.04 34.85
N PHE A 497 1.62 11.11 33.57
CA PHE A 497 0.23 10.90 33.07
C PHE A 497 0.05 9.47 32.53
N ASP A 498 0.95 9.02 31.67
CA ASP A 498 0.93 7.70 31.05
C ASP A 498 2.37 7.16 30.96
N LEU A 499 2.80 6.46 31.99
CA LEU A 499 4.14 5.90 32.07
C LEU A 499 4.42 4.91 30.93
N ARG A 500 3.41 4.14 30.50
CA ARG A 500 3.57 3.18 29.41
C ARG A 500 3.87 3.90 28.10
N LYS A 501 3.04 4.88 27.75
CA LYS A 501 3.25 5.70 26.55
C LYS A 501 4.58 6.47 26.59
N ALA A 502 4.96 6.95 27.76
CA ALA A 502 6.25 7.62 27.96
C ALA A 502 7.43 6.69 27.68
N ARG A 503 7.42 5.46 28.22
CA ARG A 503 8.47 4.47 27.96
C ARG A 503 8.51 4.02 26.51
N ASP A 504 7.35 3.80 25.89
CA ASP A 504 7.25 3.50 24.46
C ASP A 504 7.84 4.64 23.61
N THR A 505 7.53 5.90 23.96
CA THR A 505 8.09 7.10 23.29
C THR A 505 9.59 7.20 23.48
N CYS A 506 10.08 6.85 24.66
CA CYS A 506 11.52 6.83 24.95
C CYS A 506 12.26 5.73 24.15
N LEU A 507 11.63 4.56 23.95
CA LEU A 507 12.16 3.52 23.08
C LEU A 507 12.25 3.98 21.62
N ASP A 508 11.21 4.67 21.12
CA ASP A 508 11.21 5.28 19.79
C ASP A 508 12.30 6.33 19.62
N ALA A 509 12.51 7.17 20.66
CA ALA A 509 13.57 8.16 20.68
C ALA A 509 14.97 7.53 20.62
N LEU A 510 15.19 6.48 21.43
CA LEU A 510 16.44 5.73 21.45
C LEU A 510 16.69 5.03 20.12
N ALA A 511 15.69 4.34 19.56
CA ALA A 511 15.78 3.73 18.24
C ALA A 511 16.10 4.76 17.15
N THR A 512 15.48 5.95 17.23
CA THR A 512 15.75 7.06 16.29
C THR A 512 17.19 7.54 16.38
N ALA A 513 17.69 7.72 17.59
CA ALA A 513 19.09 8.12 17.83
C ALA A 513 20.07 7.04 17.32
N MET A 514 19.73 5.76 17.54
CA MET A 514 20.49 4.63 17.01
C MET A 514 20.58 4.64 15.48
N PHE A 515 19.47 4.84 14.77
CA PHE A 515 19.49 4.92 13.30
C PHE A 515 20.17 6.17 12.74
N ALA A 516 20.23 7.25 13.50
CA ALA A 516 21.00 8.42 13.10
C ALA A 516 22.52 8.11 13.02
N GLY A 517 23.00 7.13 13.79
CA GLY A 517 24.38 6.64 13.72
C GLY A 517 25.41 7.76 13.74
N ARG A 518 26.36 7.76 12.80
CA ARG A 518 27.41 8.80 12.65
C ARG A 518 26.90 10.23 12.42
N LEU A 519 25.62 10.40 12.06
CA LEU A 519 24.97 11.70 11.90
C LEU A 519 24.26 12.17 13.18
N ALA A 520 24.19 11.32 14.21
CA ALA A 520 23.67 11.71 15.51
C ALA A 520 24.58 12.73 16.18
N SER A 521 24.00 13.71 16.89
CA SER A 521 24.79 14.47 17.86
C SER A 521 25.19 13.55 19.02
N ASP A 522 26.41 13.66 19.54
CA ASP A 522 26.86 12.91 20.71
C ASP A 522 25.94 13.06 21.95
N ARG A 523 25.11 14.10 21.97
CA ARG A 523 24.11 14.36 23.00
C ARG A 523 22.87 13.49 22.83
N GLY A 524 22.36 13.28 21.61
CA GLY A 524 21.05 12.66 21.37
C GLY A 524 20.94 11.23 21.90
N MET A 525 21.99 10.42 21.73
CA MET A 525 22.03 9.06 22.26
C MET A 525 22.09 9.05 23.79
N ARG A 526 22.99 9.87 24.40
CA ARG A 526 23.09 9.97 25.87
C ARG A 526 21.81 10.49 26.50
N GLU A 527 21.20 11.53 25.91
CA GLU A 527 19.94 12.09 26.45
C GLU A 527 18.79 11.07 26.36
N ALA A 528 18.74 10.21 25.32
CA ALA A 528 17.77 9.13 25.22
C ALA A 528 18.00 8.05 26.30
N VAL A 529 19.26 7.67 26.56
CA VAL A 529 19.63 6.74 27.64
C VAL A 529 19.33 7.33 29.01
N GLU A 530 19.69 8.58 29.25
CA GLU A 530 19.37 9.28 30.50
C GLU A 530 17.85 9.37 30.73
N CYS A 531 17.08 9.63 29.65
CA CYS A 531 15.63 9.60 29.68
C CYS A 531 15.13 8.22 30.12
N ALA A 532 15.60 7.15 29.47
CA ALA A 532 15.24 5.78 29.79
C ALA A 532 15.53 5.43 31.27
N ARG A 533 16.73 5.78 31.77
CA ARG A 533 17.15 5.54 33.15
C ARG A 533 16.38 6.36 34.21
N SER A 534 15.85 7.53 33.80
CA SER A 534 15.08 8.40 34.70
C SER A 534 13.60 7.98 34.83
N MET A 535 13.13 7.09 33.97
CA MET A 535 11.75 6.61 34.00
C MET A 535 11.50 5.70 35.21
N PRO A 536 10.34 5.86 35.91
CA PRO A 536 9.93 4.92 36.93
C PRO A 536 9.82 3.49 36.40
N GLU A 537 9.99 2.51 37.30
CA GLU A 537 9.71 1.11 36.93
C GLU A 537 8.22 0.90 36.66
N PRO A 538 7.85 0.20 35.57
CA PRO A 538 6.45 -0.04 35.23
C PRO A 538 5.85 -1.08 36.20
N THR A 539 4.58 -0.93 36.53
CA THR A 539 3.84 -1.89 37.38
C THR A 539 3.68 -3.28 36.71
N GLN A 540 3.67 -3.32 35.40
CA GLN A 540 3.72 -4.53 34.58
C GLN A 540 4.78 -4.34 33.52
N THR A 541 5.81 -5.19 33.57
CA THR A 541 6.93 -5.14 32.64
C THR A 541 6.54 -5.78 31.31
N THR A 542 6.61 -5.02 30.24
CA THR A 542 6.38 -5.49 28.86
C THR A 542 7.70 -5.82 28.14
N ALA A 543 7.61 -6.42 26.96
CA ALA A 543 8.79 -6.63 26.12
C ALA A 543 9.48 -5.31 25.73
N ALA A 544 8.69 -4.26 25.45
CA ALA A 544 9.20 -2.94 25.12
C ALA A 544 9.99 -2.32 26.27
N ASP A 545 9.53 -2.49 27.52
CA ASP A 545 10.23 -2.01 28.72
C ASP A 545 11.59 -2.69 28.88
N VAL A 546 11.64 -4.01 28.73
CA VAL A 546 12.89 -4.76 28.84
C VAL A 546 13.86 -4.40 27.72
N LEU A 547 13.37 -4.16 26.52
CA LEU A 547 14.21 -3.75 25.38
C LEU A 547 14.73 -2.33 25.54
N LEU A 548 13.92 -1.41 26.08
CA LEU A 548 14.39 -0.07 26.43
C LEU A 548 15.56 -0.12 27.39
N ASP A 549 15.43 -0.87 28.49
CA ASP A 549 16.46 -1.04 29.48
C ASP A 549 17.69 -1.76 28.91
N ALA A 550 17.49 -2.75 28.03
CA ALA A 550 18.57 -3.50 27.39
C ALA A 550 19.41 -2.63 26.46
N PHE A 551 18.77 -1.80 25.62
CA PHE A 551 19.49 -0.90 24.73
C PHE A 551 20.17 0.25 25.50
N ALA A 552 19.56 0.75 26.56
CA ALA A 552 20.22 1.70 27.44
C ALA A 552 21.47 1.08 28.07
N THR A 553 21.42 -0.17 28.55
CA THR A 553 22.57 -0.91 29.08
C THR A 553 23.64 -1.17 28.00
N LEU A 554 23.21 -1.48 26.76
CA LEU A 554 24.14 -1.70 25.64
C LEU A 554 24.99 -0.46 25.34
N VAL A 555 24.36 0.72 25.39
CA VAL A 555 25.04 2.01 25.14
C VAL A 555 25.95 2.41 26.31
N ASP A 556 25.51 2.24 27.56
CA ASP A 556 26.24 2.67 28.74
C ASP A 556 27.34 1.69 29.17
N GLU A 557 27.05 0.38 29.12
CA GLU A 557 27.87 -0.65 29.80
C GLU A 557 28.43 -1.69 28.81
N GLY A 558 27.99 -1.64 27.53
CA GLY A 558 28.47 -2.50 26.45
C GLY A 558 27.77 -3.86 26.37
N SER A 559 28.22 -4.66 25.37
CA SER A 559 27.56 -5.91 24.98
C SER A 559 27.51 -6.98 26.09
N ALA A 560 28.54 -7.05 26.94
CA ALA A 560 28.61 -8.05 27.99
C ALA A 560 27.52 -7.87 29.06
N ALA A 561 27.28 -6.64 29.49
CA ALA A 561 26.24 -6.30 30.45
C ALA A 561 24.83 -6.41 29.82
N ALA A 562 24.69 -6.00 28.56
CA ALA A 562 23.41 -5.95 27.87
C ALA A 562 22.90 -7.36 27.45
N ALA A 563 23.79 -8.32 27.16
CA ALA A 563 23.38 -9.61 26.56
C ALA A 563 22.32 -10.37 27.37
N PRO A 564 22.34 -10.47 28.71
CA PRO A 564 21.27 -11.15 29.46
C PRO A 564 19.93 -10.44 29.36
N VAL A 565 19.90 -9.11 29.35
CA VAL A 565 18.69 -8.28 29.28
C VAL A 565 18.12 -8.32 27.89
N LEU A 566 18.97 -8.24 26.86
CA LEU A 566 18.58 -8.40 25.43
C LEU A 566 17.90 -9.76 25.21
N ARG A 567 18.48 -10.87 25.72
CA ARG A 567 17.86 -12.21 25.59
C ARG A 567 16.47 -12.26 26.23
N ARG A 568 16.30 -11.65 27.39
CA ARG A 568 15.00 -11.57 28.05
C ARG A 568 14.00 -10.78 27.22
N GLY A 569 14.39 -9.63 26.68
CA GLY A 569 13.55 -8.79 25.80
C GLY A 569 13.14 -9.52 24.53
N VAL A 570 14.08 -10.21 23.88
CA VAL A 570 13.85 -11.05 22.69
C VAL A 570 12.83 -12.16 22.98
N GLY A 571 12.97 -12.89 24.10
CA GLY A 571 12.05 -13.94 24.50
C GLY A 571 10.63 -13.41 24.71
N LEU A 572 10.48 -12.32 25.49
CA LEU A 572 9.18 -11.70 25.73
C LEU A 572 8.52 -11.18 24.46
N ALA A 573 9.28 -10.56 23.56
CA ALA A 573 8.75 -10.06 22.28
C ALA A 573 8.32 -11.20 21.35
N GLY A 574 9.04 -12.33 21.39
CA GLY A 574 8.68 -13.54 20.65
C GLY A 574 7.33 -14.13 21.04
N GLU A 575 6.90 -13.96 22.30
CA GLU A 575 5.61 -14.41 22.82
C GLU A 575 4.51 -13.35 22.68
N SER A 576 4.87 -12.07 22.57
CA SER A 576 3.90 -10.97 22.50
C SER A 576 3.26 -10.82 21.13
N GLY A 577 2.05 -10.24 21.09
CA GLY A 577 1.37 -9.80 19.85
C GLY A 577 1.65 -8.33 19.51
N ASP A 578 2.57 -7.67 20.21
CA ASP A 578 2.85 -6.25 20.05
C ASP A 578 3.90 -6.01 18.93
N LEU A 579 3.43 -5.53 17.78
CA LEU A 579 4.27 -5.15 16.65
C LEU A 579 5.37 -4.14 16.98
N ARG A 580 5.14 -3.28 18.00
CA ARG A 580 6.11 -2.24 18.40
C ARG A 580 7.34 -2.86 19.05
N ALA A 581 7.16 -3.90 19.85
CA ALA A 581 8.28 -4.59 20.53
C ALA A 581 9.09 -5.48 19.58
N ILE A 582 8.45 -6.07 18.54
CA ILE A 582 9.11 -7.04 17.65
C ILE A 582 10.22 -6.38 16.79
N GLY A 583 10.04 -5.13 16.37
CA GLY A 583 11.08 -4.42 15.61
C GLY A 583 12.39 -4.23 16.40
N PRO A 584 12.34 -3.62 17.58
CA PRO A 584 13.49 -3.54 18.49
C PRO A 584 14.03 -4.92 18.91
N ALA A 585 13.16 -5.93 19.14
CA ALA A 585 13.60 -7.28 19.47
C ALA A 585 14.38 -7.94 18.33
N PHE A 586 14.01 -7.70 17.06
CA PHE A 586 14.80 -8.16 15.92
C PHE A 586 16.20 -7.53 15.92
N GLN A 587 16.31 -6.23 16.25
CA GLN A 587 17.60 -5.58 16.40
C GLN A 587 18.40 -6.19 17.57
N ALA A 588 17.75 -6.46 18.72
CA ALA A 588 18.38 -7.11 19.85
C ALA A 588 18.88 -8.52 19.53
N ALA A 589 18.09 -9.32 18.77
CA ALA A 589 18.51 -10.63 18.30
C ALA A 589 19.69 -10.53 17.32
N PHE A 590 19.74 -9.46 16.54
CA PHE A 590 20.88 -9.16 15.68
C PHE A 590 22.14 -8.86 16.49
N GLU A 591 22.06 -8.08 17.57
CA GLU A 591 23.19 -7.80 18.48
C GLU A 591 23.66 -9.08 19.20
N LEU A 592 22.74 -9.96 19.52
CA LEU A 592 23.03 -11.25 20.14
C LEU A 592 23.55 -12.31 19.17
N TRP A 593 23.67 -12.06 17.89
CA TRP A 593 24.00 -13.07 16.88
C TRP A 593 23.10 -14.31 16.97
N ASP A 594 21.83 -14.13 17.26
CA ASP A 594 20.86 -15.19 17.46
C ASP A 594 20.06 -15.39 16.17
N ASP A 595 20.51 -16.31 15.34
CA ASP A 595 19.96 -16.62 14.03
C ASP A 595 18.57 -17.31 14.11
N GLU A 596 18.25 -17.97 15.21
CA GLU A 596 16.96 -18.59 15.45
C GLU A 596 15.91 -17.54 15.86
N ALA A 597 16.26 -16.67 16.79
CA ALA A 597 15.41 -15.55 17.19
C ALA A 597 15.15 -14.59 16.02
N LEU A 598 16.18 -14.29 15.22
CA LEU A 598 16.01 -13.48 13.98
C LEU A 598 14.94 -14.06 13.06
N HIS A 599 14.98 -15.37 12.81
CA HIS A 599 13.99 -16.03 11.98
C HIS A 599 12.59 -15.90 12.54
N THR A 600 12.44 -16.26 13.80
CA THR A 600 11.13 -16.30 14.48
C THR A 600 10.51 -14.90 14.52
N LEU A 601 11.30 -13.87 14.89
CA LEU A 601 10.82 -12.50 14.99
C LEU A 601 10.50 -11.89 13.62
N ALA A 602 11.35 -12.12 12.60
CA ALA A 602 11.09 -11.62 11.25
C ALA A 602 9.80 -12.20 10.67
N GLN A 603 9.62 -13.52 10.76
CA GLN A 603 8.42 -14.19 10.28
C GLN A 603 7.19 -13.70 11.03
N ARG A 604 7.25 -13.67 12.37
CA ARG A 604 6.14 -13.20 13.21
C ARG A 604 5.77 -11.75 12.94
N ARG A 605 6.76 -10.88 12.71
CA ARG A 605 6.51 -9.49 12.35
C ARG A 605 5.77 -9.35 11.03
N VAL A 606 6.15 -10.13 10.03
CA VAL A 606 5.44 -10.18 8.75
C VAL A 606 4.01 -10.68 8.95
N ASP A 607 3.82 -11.76 9.71
CA ASP A 607 2.49 -12.35 9.96
C ASP A 607 1.58 -11.38 10.71
N LEU A 608 2.09 -10.71 11.75
CA LEU A 608 1.34 -9.70 12.50
C LEU A 608 1.06 -8.44 11.68
N ALA A 609 2.03 -7.96 10.90
CA ALA A 609 1.82 -6.80 10.02
C ALA A 609 0.79 -7.09 8.92
N ARG A 610 0.80 -8.32 8.40
CA ARG A 610 -0.22 -8.80 7.47
C ARG A 610 -1.57 -8.95 8.14
N GLY A 611 -1.61 -9.59 9.34
CA GLY A 611 -2.83 -9.85 10.08
C GLY A 611 -3.51 -8.59 10.64
N SER A 612 -2.79 -7.50 10.84
CA SER A 612 -3.32 -6.21 11.31
C SER A 612 -3.52 -5.17 10.20
N GLY A 613 -3.20 -5.50 8.94
CA GLY A 613 -3.26 -4.53 7.83
C GLY A 613 -2.31 -3.34 7.99
N ALA A 614 -1.22 -3.52 8.74
CA ALA A 614 -0.25 -2.46 9.00
C ALA A 614 0.68 -2.26 7.78
N PHE A 615 0.16 -1.70 6.69
CA PHE A 615 0.89 -1.50 5.43
C PHE A 615 2.14 -0.63 5.55
N VAL A 616 2.20 0.24 6.57
CA VAL A 616 3.40 1.02 6.87
C VAL A 616 4.48 0.16 7.53
N ALA A 617 4.08 -0.82 8.35
CA ALA A 617 5.01 -1.71 9.04
C ALA A 617 5.46 -2.90 8.17
N LEU A 618 4.62 -3.35 7.25
CA LEU A 618 4.86 -4.55 6.44
C LEU A 618 6.10 -4.45 5.54
N PRO A 619 6.38 -3.35 4.81
CA PRO A 619 7.62 -3.22 4.04
C PRO A 619 8.87 -3.37 4.90
N ASN A 620 8.86 -2.79 6.11
CA ASN A 620 9.98 -2.93 7.03
C ASN A 620 10.13 -4.37 7.55
N ALA A 621 9.02 -5.05 7.83
CA ALA A 621 9.03 -6.46 8.24
C ALA A 621 9.58 -7.37 7.13
N LEU A 622 9.17 -7.15 5.88
CA LEU A 622 9.67 -7.88 4.70
C LEU A 622 11.16 -7.63 4.46
N ASN A 623 11.63 -6.39 4.64
CA ASN A 623 13.06 -6.10 4.55
C ASN A 623 13.89 -6.83 5.62
N GLN A 624 13.39 -6.93 6.85
CA GLN A 624 14.04 -7.70 7.92
C GLN A 624 14.07 -9.20 7.59
N LEU A 625 12.95 -9.74 7.10
CA LEU A 625 12.89 -11.14 6.66
C LEU A 625 13.85 -11.38 5.48
N GLY A 626 13.89 -10.49 4.50
CA GLY A 626 14.82 -10.56 3.38
C GLY A 626 16.29 -10.51 3.82
N ALA A 627 16.64 -9.67 4.80
CA ALA A 627 17.98 -9.63 5.36
C ALA A 627 18.37 -10.96 6.06
N TYR A 628 17.43 -11.56 6.78
CA TYR A 628 17.62 -12.91 7.33
C TYR A 628 17.80 -13.95 6.22
N GLU A 629 17.02 -13.89 5.14
CA GLU A 629 17.13 -14.79 3.99
C GLU A 629 18.52 -14.70 3.31
N VAL A 630 19.12 -13.49 3.26
CA VAL A 630 20.50 -13.32 2.81
C VAL A 630 21.48 -14.04 3.74
N LEU A 631 21.33 -13.91 5.06
CA LEU A 631 22.20 -14.58 6.05
C LEU A 631 22.22 -16.11 5.86
N VAL A 632 21.04 -16.69 5.64
CA VAL A 632 20.90 -18.15 5.46
C VAL A 632 21.15 -18.61 4.02
N GLY A 633 21.52 -17.71 3.10
CA GLY A 633 21.89 -18.03 1.72
C GLY A 633 20.70 -18.35 0.81
N ARG A 634 19.49 -17.87 1.13
CA ARG A 634 18.30 -18.02 0.28
C ARG A 634 18.02 -16.74 -0.50
N PHE A 635 18.93 -16.39 -1.41
CA PHE A 635 18.94 -15.10 -2.12
C PHE A 635 17.69 -14.84 -2.96
N ASP A 636 17.09 -15.89 -3.53
CA ASP A 636 15.83 -15.75 -4.28
C ASP A 636 14.64 -15.40 -3.36
N ALA A 637 14.62 -15.96 -2.16
CA ALA A 637 13.61 -15.61 -1.16
C ALA A 637 13.81 -14.19 -0.62
N ALA A 638 15.06 -13.76 -0.44
CA ALA A 638 15.39 -12.40 -0.07
C ALA A 638 14.91 -11.39 -1.12
N GLU A 639 15.18 -11.66 -2.40
CA GLU A 639 14.75 -10.82 -3.52
C GLU A 639 13.23 -10.68 -3.56
N ALA A 640 12.49 -11.80 -3.41
CA ALA A 640 11.02 -11.76 -3.37
C ALA A 640 10.48 -10.91 -2.21
N CYS A 641 11.11 -10.96 -1.02
CA CYS A 641 10.74 -10.11 0.10
C CYS A 641 10.97 -8.62 -0.21
N PHE A 642 12.08 -8.28 -0.86
CA PHE A 642 12.40 -6.90 -1.22
C PHE A 642 11.50 -6.36 -2.33
N GLU A 643 11.19 -7.17 -3.35
CA GLU A 643 10.25 -6.81 -4.41
C GLU A 643 8.84 -6.57 -3.85
N GLU A 644 8.34 -7.44 -2.97
CA GLU A 644 7.05 -7.27 -2.31
C GLU A 644 7.02 -6.00 -1.44
N ALA A 645 8.09 -5.72 -0.69
CA ALA A 645 8.20 -4.50 0.10
C ALA A 645 8.14 -3.23 -0.77
N ASP A 646 8.80 -3.25 -1.93
CA ASP A 646 8.79 -2.16 -2.90
C ASP A 646 7.41 -1.94 -3.52
N GLU A 647 6.71 -3.02 -3.89
CA GLU A 647 5.36 -2.96 -4.44
C GLU A 647 4.37 -2.35 -3.45
N ILE A 648 4.43 -2.77 -2.17
CA ILE A 648 3.56 -2.23 -1.12
C ILE A 648 3.88 -0.75 -0.87
N SER A 649 5.17 -0.39 -0.79
CA SER A 649 5.60 1.00 -0.61
C SER A 649 5.12 1.90 -1.76
N ALA A 650 5.22 1.43 -3.00
CA ALA A 650 4.71 2.14 -4.17
C ALA A 650 3.17 2.28 -4.16
N ALA A 651 2.47 1.23 -3.69
CA ALA A 651 1.01 1.21 -3.63
C ALA A 651 0.44 2.14 -2.56
N THR A 652 1.15 2.29 -1.44
CA THR A 652 0.71 3.12 -0.31
C THR A 652 1.20 4.57 -0.39
N GLY A 653 2.06 4.90 -1.38
CA GLY A 653 2.72 6.21 -1.44
C GLY A 653 3.72 6.44 -0.30
N TYR A 654 3.88 5.43 0.58
CA TYR A 654 4.84 5.45 1.67
C TYR A 654 6.22 5.18 1.07
N ALA A 655 6.95 6.25 0.81
CA ALA A 655 8.39 6.15 0.54
C ALA A 655 9.09 5.68 1.82
N GLY A 656 8.88 4.41 2.17
CA GLY A 656 9.49 3.79 3.34
C GLY A 656 11.00 4.04 3.35
N ILE A 657 11.55 3.98 4.54
CA ILE A 657 13.00 4.13 4.81
C ILE A 657 13.85 3.16 3.95
N LEU A 658 13.22 2.14 3.34
CA LEU A 658 13.85 0.96 2.76
C LEU A 658 13.33 0.59 1.35
N GLY A 659 12.86 1.55 0.52
CA GLY A 659 12.37 1.30 -0.84
C GLY A 659 13.40 0.69 -1.82
N LYS A 660 13.13 0.71 -3.13
CA LYS A 660 13.98 0.10 -4.22
C LYS A 660 15.48 0.37 -4.13
N THR A 661 15.84 1.42 -3.42
CA THR A 661 17.22 1.87 -3.16
C THR A 661 17.67 1.49 -1.74
N GLY A 662 16.91 0.61 -1.06
CA GLY A 662 17.12 0.27 0.35
C GLY A 662 18.32 -0.65 0.59
N VAL A 663 18.61 -0.81 1.88
CA VAL A 663 19.73 -1.61 2.40
C VAL A 663 19.64 -3.09 1.97
N GLY A 664 18.44 -3.65 1.92
CA GLY A 664 18.24 -5.06 1.58
C GLY A 664 18.68 -5.43 0.17
N PRO A 665 18.18 -4.79 -0.90
CA PRO A 665 18.65 -5.00 -2.28
C PRO A 665 20.15 -4.76 -2.45
N LEU A 666 20.71 -3.79 -1.71
CA LEU A 666 22.15 -3.49 -1.74
C LEU A 666 23.00 -4.64 -1.18
N ILE A 667 22.65 -5.16 0.00
CA ILE A 667 23.34 -6.29 0.62
C ILE A 667 23.24 -7.53 -0.27
N LEU A 668 22.08 -7.79 -0.87
CA LEU A 668 21.87 -8.91 -1.77
C LEU A 668 22.76 -8.80 -3.03
N ALA A 669 22.82 -7.62 -3.66
CA ALA A 669 23.66 -7.37 -4.81
C ALA A 669 25.15 -7.56 -4.50
N ALA A 670 25.60 -7.13 -3.31
CA ALA A 670 26.97 -7.31 -2.84
C ALA A 670 27.32 -8.80 -2.67
N TRP A 671 26.45 -9.60 -2.04
CA TRP A 671 26.67 -11.04 -1.90
C TRP A 671 26.62 -11.78 -3.23
N ARG A 672 25.79 -11.36 -4.18
CA ARG A 672 25.76 -11.90 -5.56
C ARG A 672 27.00 -11.54 -6.36
N GLY A 673 27.76 -10.52 -5.95
CA GLY A 673 28.94 -10.03 -6.66
C GLY A 673 28.61 -9.15 -7.87
N GLU A 674 27.43 -8.51 -7.87
CA GLU A 674 26.94 -7.59 -8.90
C GLU A 674 27.62 -6.22 -8.77
N ASP A 675 28.92 -6.11 -9.18
CA ASP A 675 29.81 -4.97 -8.90
C ASP A 675 29.15 -3.61 -9.25
N ALA A 676 28.74 -3.42 -10.49
CA ALA A 676 28.15 -2.14 -10.95
C ALA A 676 26.86 -1.78 -10.20
N ARG A 677 25.99 -2.77 -9.96
CA ARG A 677 24.71 -2.57 -9.24
C ARG A 677 24.94 -2.24 -7.78
N THR A 678 25.88 -2.94 -7.12
CA THR A 678 26.21 -2.69 -5.72
C THR A 678 26.71 -1.26 -5.53
N ARG A 679 27.63 -0.78 -6.39
CA ARG A 679 28.15 0.59 -6.29
C ARG A 679 27.08 1.63 -6.53
N ALA A 680 26.22 1.45 -7.53
CA ALA A 680 25.10 2.35 -7.80
C ALA A 680 24.12 2.41 -6.62
N LEU A 681 23.76 1.25 -6.04
CA LEU A 681 22.88 1.19 -4.87
C LEU A 681 23.54 1.79 -3.61
N ALA A 682 24.85 1.56 -3.42
CA ALA A 682 25.59 2.13 -2.29
C ALA A 682 25.64 3.66 -2.35
N GLU A 683 25.84 4.23 -3.54
CA GLU A 683 25.84 5.69 -3.73
C GLU A 683 24.46 6.28 -3.42
N VAL A 684 23.38 5.67 -3.93
CA VAL A 684 22.01 6.11 -3.68
C VAL A 684 21.65 5.95 -2.21
N CYS A 685 21.98 4.81 -1.58
CA CYS A 685 21.72 4.54 -0.17
C CYS A 685 22.44 5.54 0.75
N SER A 686 23.69 5.86 0.46
CA SER A 686 24.49 6.82 1.23
C SER A 686 23.94 8.24 1.07
N ARG A 687 23.63 8.66 -0.15
CA ARG A 687 23.08 10.00 -0.44
C ARG A 687 21.73 10.19 0.22
N ASP A 688 20.81 9.25 0.04
CA ASP A 688 19.47 9.32 0.58
C ASP A 688 19.47 9.16 2.10
N GLY A 689 20.34 8.30 2.64
CA GLY A 689 20.58 8.17 4.08
C GLY A 689 21.06 9.47 4.69
N THR A 690 22.04 10.11 4.09
CA THR A 690 22.56 11.41 4.56
C THR A 690 21.49 12.50 4.50
N ALA A 691 20.75 12.59 3.39
CA ALA A 691 19.69 13.58 3.22
C ALA A 691 18.57 13.45 4.24
N ARG A 692 18.29 12.23 4.71
CA ARG A 692 17.25 11.90 5.70
C ARG A 692 17.77 11.77 7.13
N GLY A 693 19.05 12.01 7.39
CA GLY A 693 19.65 11.86 8.72
C GLY A 693 19.80 10.40 9.19
N PHE A 694 19.83 9.42 8.26
CA PHE A 694 20.05 7.99 8.54
C PHE A 694 21.53 7.63 8.36
N GLY A 695 22.38 7.98 9.32
CA GLY A 695 23.82 7.72 9.24
C GLY A 695 24.15 6.24 9.10
N THR A 696 23.38 5.37 9.77
CA THR A 696 23.52 3.91 9.64
C THR A 696 23.38 3.39 8.21
N PHE A 697 22.68 4.10 7.32
CA PHE A 697 22.57 3.70 5.90
C PHE A 697 23.89 3.89 5.17
N VAL A 698 24.65 4.89 5.56
CA VAL A 698 26.03 5.06 5.06
C VAL A 698 26.90 3.89 5.52
N GLY A 699 26.78 3.48 6.78
CA GLY A 699 27.49 2.30 7.31
C GLY A 699 27.10 1.01 6.62
N PHE A 700 25.80 0.78 6.35
CA PHE A 700 25.36 -0.36 5.57
C PHE A 700 25.89 -0.35 4.13
N ALA A 701 25.94 0.83 3.50
CA ALA A 701 26.49 0.96 2.15
C ALA A 701 27.98 0.57 2.12
N GLN A 702 28.74 1.03 3.07
CA GLN A 702 30.15 0.71 3.19
C GLN A 702 30.38 -0.78 3.56
N SER A 703 29.57 -1.34 4.45
CA SER A 703 29.62 -2.76 4.78
C SER A 703 29.31 -3.65 3.55
N ALA A 704 28.30 -3.29 2.76
CA ALA A 704 27.99 -4.00 1.53
C ALA A 704 29.13 -3.93 0.50
N LEU A 705 29.76 -2.75 0.34
CA LEU A 705 30.97 -2.62 -0.48
C LEU A 705 32.11 -3.49 0.06
N GLY A 706 32.32 -3.53 1.36
CA GLY A 706 33.30 -4.41 1.99
C GLY A 706 33.09 -5.89 1.66
N VAL A 707 31.84 -6.37 1.73
CA VAL A 707 31.49 -7.75 1.35
C VAL A 707 31.77 -8.01 -0.13
N LEU A 708 31.37 -7.09 -1.02
CA LEU A 708 31.67 -7.18 -2.45
C LEU A 708 33.17 -7.29 -2.71
N GLU A 709 33.95 -6.37 -2.16
CA GLU A 709 35.40 -6.29 -2.38
C GLU A 709 36.15 -7.52 -1.82
N LEU A 710 35.70 -8.07 -0.68
CA LEU A 710 36.21 -9.35 -0.17
C LEU A 710 35.90 -10.51 -1.12
N GLY A 711 34.70 -10.55 -1.70
CA GLY A 711 34.33 -11.54 -2.70
C GLY A 711 35.18 -11.45 -3.95
N LEU A 712 35.49 -10.24 -4.41
CA LEU A 712 36.33 -9.96 -5.57
C LEU A 712 37.87 -10.10 -5.29
N GLY A 713 38.26 -10.32 -4.01
CA GLY A 713 39.65 -10.43 -3.59
C GLY A 713 40.40 -9.10 -3.56
N ARG A 714 39.68 -7.96 -3.54
CA ARG A 714 40.21 -6.59 -3.45
C ARG A 714 40.31 -6.16 -1.97
N TYR A 715 41.32 -6.70 -1.28
CA TYR A 715 41.38 -6.61 0.19
C TYR A 715 41.63 -5.21 0.72
N HIS A 716 42.35 -4.36 0.00
CA HIS A 716 42.63 -2.99 0.41
C HIS A 716 41.36 -2.12 0.37
N GLU A 717 40.63 -2.22 -0.72
CA GLU A 717 39.36 -1.55 -0.90
C GLU A 717 38.33 -2.03 0.16
N ALA A 718 38.31 -3.35 0.41
CA ALA A 718 37.47 -3.95 1.45
C ALA A 718 37.81 -3.37 2.84
N MET A 719 39.10 -3.26 3.19
CA MET A 719 39.54 -2.72 4.47
C MET A 719 39.07 -1.27 4.66
N ILE A 720 39.24 -0.42 3.65
CA ILE A 720 38.81 0.99 3.69
C ILE A 720 37.29 1.07 3.88
N ALA A 721 36.52 0.32 3.10
CA ALA A 721 35.07 0.36 3.20
C ALA A 721 34.57 -0.14 4.56
N VAL A 722 35.13 -1.22 5.07
CA VAL A 722 34.72 -1.79 6.37
C VAL A 722 35.14 -0.89 7.55
N GLN A 723 36.29 -0.23 7.49
CA GLN A 723 36.68 0.76 8.50
C GLN A 723 35.73 1.95 8.52
N ASP A 724 35.32 2.45 7.36
CA ASP A 724 34.29 3.50 7.28
C ASP A 724 32.93 3.05 7.82
N ALA A 725 32.52 1.81 7.54
CA ALA A 725 31.31 1.23 8.11
C ALA A 725 31.38 1.17 9.64
N GLY A 726 32.54 0.88 10.21
CA GLY A 726 32.80 0.79 11.65
C GLY A 726 32.68 2.11 12.40
N LEU A 727 32.50 3.25 11.74
CA LEU A 727 32.20 4.53 12.42
C LEU A 727 30.77 4.61 12.99
N ASP A 728 29.88 3.69 12.63
CA ASP A 728 28.53 3.59 13.18
C ASP A 728 28.49 2.61 14.37
N GLN A 729 28.44 3.12 15.58
CA GLN A 729 28.59 2.38 16.84
C GLN A 729 27.71 1.12 16.98
N ILE A 730 26.55 1.06 16.33
CA ILE A 730 25.56 -0.02 16.51
C ILE A 730 25.85 -1.24 15.63
N PHE A 731 26.56 -1.05 14.51
CA PHE A 731 26.87 -2.14 13.58
C PHE A 731 28.34 -2.51 13.54
N VAL A 732 29.16 -1.89 14.38
CA VAL A 732 30.62 -2.11 14.45
C VAL A 732 30.93 -3.59 14.57
N THR A 733 30.28 -4.28 15.52
CA THR A 733 30.56 -5.69 15.80
C THR A 733 30.37 -6.61 14.60
N ARG A 734 29.46 -6.22 13.67
CA ARG A 734 29.17 -7.01 12.45
C ARG A 734 30.16 -6.84 11.34
N THR A 735 30.85 -5.73 11.29
CA THR A 735 31.86 -5.43 10.30
C THR A 735 33.24 -5.95 10.71
N LEU A 736 33.44 -6.19 12.03
CA LEU A 736 34.71 -6.64 12.57
C LEU A 736 35.28 -7.92 11.95
N PRO A 737 34.48 -8.97 11.67
CA PRO A 737 34.99 -10.18 11.00
C PRO A 737 35.53 -9.91 9.59
N ASP A 738 34.94 -8.97 8.88
CA ASP A 738 35.33 -8.56 7.53
C ASP A 738 36.59 -7.70 7.60
N LEU A 739 36.68 -6.83 8.64
CA LEU A 739 37.87 -6.04 8.90
C LEU A 739 39.06 -6.91 9.25
N VAL A 740 38.89 -7.94 10.12
CA VAL A 740 39.95 -8.88 10.45
C VAL A 740 40.47 -9.59 9.19
N GLU A 741 39.57 -10.10 8.34
CA GLU A 741 39.98 -10.79 7.10
C GLU A 741 40.72 -9.83 6.17
N ALA A 742 40.20 -8.62 5.93
CA ALA A 742 40.81 -7.64 5.04
C ALA A 742 42.17 -7.16 5.55
N ALA A 743 42.25 -6.81 6.86
CA ALA A 743 43.49 -6.31 7.48
C ALA A 743 44.61 -7.38 7.47
N VAL A 744 44.30 -8.62 7.82
CA VAL A 744 45.27 -9.73 7.70
C VAL A 744 45.81 -9.89 6.27
N ARG A 745 44.94 -9.75 5.27
CA ARG A 745 45.32 -9.84 3.85
C ARG A 745 46.15 -8.66 3.37
N CYS A 746 46.01 -7.50 3.99
CA CYS A 746 46.80 -6.30 3.72
C CYS A 746 48.11 -6.23 4.54
N GLY A 747 48.27 -7.12 5.52
CA GLY A 747 49.47 -7.10 6.40
C GLY A 747 49.33 -6.12 7.57
N GLU A 748 48.15 -5.64 7.87
CA GLU A 748 47.84 -4.68 8.97
C GLU A 748 47.52 -5.45 10.27
N GLU A 749 48.60 -6.11 10.85
CA GLU A 749 48.46 -7.03 11.98
C GLU A 749 47.87 -6.35 13.26
N GLN A 750 48.25 -5.11 13.54
CA GLN A 750 47.74 -4.38 14.71
C GLN A 750 46.25 -4.12 14.62
N LEU A 751 45.80 -3.66 13.44
CA LEU A 751 44.38 -3.42 13.18
C LEU A 751 43.57 -4.72 13.25
N ALA A 752 44.07 -5.80 12.69
CA ALA A 752 43.43 -7.10 12.72
C ALA A 752 43.30 -7.66 14.15
N THR A 753 44.36 -7.49 14.98
CA THR A 753 44.33 -7.95 16.35
C THR A 753 43.39 -7.14 17.23
N GLN A 754 43.36 -5.81 17.07
CA GLN A 754 42.41 -4.94 17.74
C GLN A 754 40.96 -5.33 17.38
N ALA A 755 40.64 -5.44 16.09
CA ALA A 755 39.31 -5.80 15.62
C ALA A 755 38.87 -7.18 16.13
N ALA A 756 39.77 -8.15 16.21
CA ALA A 756 39.47 -9.46 16.77
C ALA A 756 39.24 -9.42 18.30
N GLY A 757 39.91 -8.52 19.02
CA GLY A 757 39.69 -8.28 20.44
C GLY A 757 38.30 -7.71 20.73
N GLU A 758 37.91 -6.67 19.99
CA GLU A 758 36.57 -6.08 20.07
C GLU A 758 35.45 -7.10 19.65
N LEU A 759 35.70 -7.90 18.64
CA LEU A 759 34.79 -8.98 18.23
C LEU A 759 34.61 -10.02 19.33
N ALA A 760 35.67 -10.36 20.04
CA ALA A 760 35.64 -11.38 21.09
C ALA A 760 34.76 -10.95 22.28
N GLU A 761 34.72 -9.69 22.64
CA GLU A 761 33.85 -9.17 23.72
C GLU A 761 32.37 -9.43 23.42
N SER A 762 31.88 -9.02 22.24
CA SER A 762 30.46 -9.16 21.88
C SER A 762 30.06 -10.62 21.59
N THR A 763 30.93 -11.36 20.90
CA THR A 763 30.61 -12.76 20.52
C THR A 763 30.67 -13.72 21.68
N THR A 764 31.56 -13.51 22.65
CA THR A 764 31.61 -14.29 23.90
C THR A 764 30.41 -14.00 24.78
N ALA A 765 29.99 -12.74 24.89
CA ALA A 765 28.77 -12.36 25.62
C ALA A 765 27.50 -12.97 24.97
N SER A 766 27.47 -13.04 23.67
CA SER A 766 26.43 -13.72 22.92
C SER A 766 26.40 -15.23 23.15
N GLY A 767 27.55 -15.90 23.03
CA GLY A 767 27.70 -17.35 23.23
C GLY A 767 26.99 -18.25 22.22
N THR A 768 26.38 -17.70 21.16
CA THR A 768 25.70 -18.49 20.11
C THR A 768 26.71 -19.20 19.20
N ASP A 769 26.28 -20.27 18.56
CA ASP A 769 27.17 -21.00 17.60
C ASP A 769 27.57 -20.13 16.40
N TRP A 770 26.70 -19.22 15.95
CA TRP A 770 27.05 -18.26 14.92
C TRP A 770 28.13 -17.29 15.40
N ALA A 771 27.97 -16.64 16.53
CA ALA A 771 28.93 -15.71 17.11
C ALA A 771 30.30 -16.35 17.31
N LEU A 772 30.31 -17.46 18.05
CA LEU A 772 31.56 -18.16 18.38
C LEU A 772 32.22 -18.79 17.14
N GLY A 773 31.45 -19.20 16.14
CA GLY A 773 31.97 -19.70 14.90
C GLY A 773 32.66 -18.62 14.06
N VAL A 774 32.09 -17.40 14.02
CA VAL A 774 32.72 -16.24 13.37
C VAL A 774 33.95 -15.78 14.11
N LEU A 775 33.93 -15.76 15.47
CA LEU A 775 35.09 -15.45 16.29
C LEU A 775 36.25 -16.42 16.00
N ALA A 776 35.99 -17.73 16.07
CA ALA A 776 37.01 -18.76 15.81
C ALA A 776 37.61 -18.62 14.40
N ARG A 777 36.80 -18.32 13.38
CA ARG A 777 37.29 -18.03 12.01
C ARG A 777 38.23 -16.82 12.00
N SER A 778 37.86 -15.74 12.71
CA SER A 778 38.63 -14.51 12.74
C SER A 778 39.94 -14.70 13.50
N GLN A 779 39.91 -15.39 14.63
CA GLN A 779 41.11 -15.73 15.42
C GLN A 779 42.07 -16.66 14.63
N ALA A 780 41.53 -17.61 13.85
CA ALA A 780 42.30 -18.51 13.01
C ALA A 780 43.15 -17.78 11.96
N LEU A 781 42.75 -16.60 11.53
CA LEU A 781 43.50 -15.75 10.60
C LEU A 781 44.77 -15.12 11.21
N LEU A 782 44.77 -14.96 12.57
CA LEU A 782 45.84 -14.26 13.34
C LEU A 782 46.91 -15.18 13.87
N VAL A 783 46.63 -16.49 13.91
CA VAL A 783 47.54 -17.49 14.44
C VAL A 783 48.05 -18.47 13.37
N ALA A 784 49.04 -19.31 13.70
CA ALA A 784 49.64 -20.22 12.73
C ALA A 784 49.64 -21.69 13.21
N GLY A 785 49.93 -22.59 12.30
CA GLY A 785 50.13 -24.00 12.59
C GLY A 785 48.91 -24.74 13.15
N ARG A 786 49.12 -25.62 14.16
CA ARG A 786 48.05 -26.46 14.72
C ARG A 786 46.92 -25.66 15.40
N GLU A 787 47.24 -24.53 15.97
CA GLU A 787 46.28 -23.65 16.61
C GLU A 787 45.29 -23.07 15.61
N ALA A 788 45.82 -22.54 14.49
CA ALA A 788 44.96 -22.06 13.40
C ALA A 788 44.04 -23.17 12.88
N GLU A 789 44.55 -24.37 12.67
CA GLU A 789 43.75 -25.51 12.22
C GLU A 789 42.65 -25.90 13.21
N GLY A 790 42.96 -25.89 14.50
CA GLY A 790 41.97 -26.12 15.55
C GLY A 790 40.81 -25.13 15.49
N LEU A 791 41.11 -23.83 15.38
CA LEU A 791 40.15 -22.74 15.30
C LEU A 791 39.28 -22.79 14.00
N TYR A 792 39.90 -23.10 12.83
CA TYR A 792 39.12 -23.28 11.60
C TYR A 792 38.12 -24.43 11.69
N ARG A 793 38.52 -25.58 12.27
CA ARG A 793 37.64 -26.72 12.50
C ARG A 793 36.53 -26.38 13.49
N GLU A 794 36.86 -25.68 14.55
CA GLU A 794 35.86 -25.16 15.51
C GLU A 794 34.86 -24.23 14.80
N ALA A 795 35.36 -23.26 14.03
CA ALA A 795 34.53 -22.33 13.27
C ALA A 795 33.52 -23.06 12.37
N ILE A 796 34.00 -24.03 11.58
CA ILE A 796 33.15 -24.82 10.69
C ILE A 796 32.15 -25.66 11.48
N GLY A 797 32.58 -26.32 12.56
CA GLY A 797 31.71 -27.16 13.39
C GLY A 797 30.57 -26.35 14.06
N ARG A 798 30.87 -25.13 14.53
CA ARG A 798 29.87 -24.22 15.11
C ARG A 798 28.92 -23.69 14.05
N LEU A 799 29.44 -23.16 12.94
CA LEU A 799 28.62 -22.61 11.85
C LEU A 799 27.76 -23.66 11.13
N GLN A 800 28.13 -24.94 11.18
CA GLN A 800 27.28 -26.02 10.71
C GLN A 800 26.03 -26.22 11.58
N ARG A 801 26.08 -25.87 12.87
CA ARG A 801 24.94 -25.93 13.78
C ARG A 801 24.08 -24.68 13.73
N SER A 802 24.60 -23.57 13.16
CA SER A 802 23.87 -22.35 12.95
C SER A 802 23.16 -22.34 11.58
N ARG A 803 22.23 -21.39 11.39
CA ARG A 803 21.57 -21.13 10.11
C ARG A 803 22.38 -20.19 9.20
N ALA A 804 23.47 -19.59 9.66
CA ALA A 804 24.29 -18.61 8.95
C ALA A 804 25.16 -19.26 7.84
N ARG A 805 24.51 -19.75 6.80
CA ARG A 805 25.18 -20.50 5.71
C ARG A 805 26.20 -19.67 4.93
N THR A 806 25.95 -18.36 4.76
CA THR A 806 26.93 -17.46 4.14
C THR A 806 28.24 -17.43 4.92
N GLN A 807 28.18 -17.46 6.25
CA GLN A 807 29.35 -17.46 7.13
C GLN A 807 30.05 -18.83 7.13
N LEU A 808 29.30 -19.92 7.06
CA LEU A 808 29.87 -21.26 6.90
C LEU A 808 30.68 -21.39 5.58
N ALA A 809 30.12 -20.91 4.48
CA ALA A 809 30.81 -20.94 3.18
C ALA A 809 32.11 -20.12 3.23
N ARG A 810 32.09 -18.94 3.89
CA ARG A 810 33.30 -18.12 4.10
C ARG A 810 34.31 -18.83 4.99
N ALA A 811 33.91 -19.48 6.08
CA ALA A 811 34.81 -20.23 6.95
C ALA A 811 35.55 -21.33 6.19
N ARG A 812 34.84 -22.09 5.36
CA ARG A 812 35.43 -23.12 4.49
C ARG A 812 36.38 -22.53 3.45
N LEU A 813 36.03 -21.40 2.86
CA LEU A 813 36.88 -20.70 1.87
C LEU A 813 38.22 -20.31 2.52
N VAL A 814 38.20 -19.56 3.62
CA VAL A 814 39.44 -19.07 4.26
C VAL A 814 40.26 -20.22 4.86
N TYR A 815 39.64 -21.29 5.32
CA TYR A 815 40.32 -22.50 5.77
C TYR A 815 40.97 -23.22 4.58
N GLY A 816 40.28 -23.36 3.47
CA GLY A 816 40.85 -23.94 2.26
C GLY A 816 42.05 -23.14 1.70
N GLU A 817 41.96 -21.79 1.73
CA GLU A 817 43.08 -20.91 1.37
C GLU A 817 44.27 -21.07 2.31
N TRP A 818 44.02 -21.22 3.65
CA TRP A 818 45.07 -21.50 4.61
C TRP A 818 45.71 -22.87 4.35
N LEU A 819 44.96 -23.94 4.15
CA LEU A 819 45.45 -25.28 3.83
C LEU A 819 46.32 -25.29 2.57
N ARG A 820 45.95 -24.51 1.53
CA ARG A 820 46.75 -24.35 0.32
C ARG A 820 48.11 -23.71 0.63
N ARG A 821 48.17 -22.69 1.45
CA ARG A 821 49.40 -22.04 1.91
C ARG A 821 50.28 -22.99 2.72
N GLU A 822 49.69 -23.86 3.54
CA GLU A 822 50.36 -24.92 4.27
C GLU A 822 50.76 -26.12 3.36
N ARG A 823 50.56 -26.00 2.03
CA ARG A 823 50.87 -27.02 1.01
C ARG A 823 50.04 -28.31 1.16
N ARG A 824 49.00 -28.33 1.92
CA ARG A 824 48.05 -29.46 2.14
C ARG A 824 47.00 -29.49 1.04
N ARG A 825 47.45 -29.71 -0.22
CA ARG A 825 46.62 -29.57 -1.41
C ARG A 825 45.40 -30.46 -1.44
N ARG A 826 45.40 -31.66 -0.86
CA ARG A 826 44.28 -32.56 -0.83
C ARG A 826 43.17 -32.00 0.04
N ASP A 827 43.52 -31.62 1.26
CA ASP A 827 42.56 -31.10 2.23
C ASP A 827 42.01 -29.73 1.78
N ALA A 828 42.90 -28.90 1.17
CA ALA A 828 42.50 -27.63 0.59
C ALA A 828 41.43 -27.79 -0.50
N ARG A 829 41.58 -28.81 -1.39
CA ARG A 829 40.58 -29.09 -2.43
C ARG A 829 39.22 -29.50 -1.85
N GLU A 830 39.21 -30.24 -0.76
CA GLU A 830 37.96 -30.66 -0.12
C GLU A 830 37.19 -29.45 0.39
N GLU A 831 37.84 -28.57 1.15
CA GLU A 831 37.21 -27.38 1.73
C GLU A 831 36.86 -26.32 0.67
N LEU A 832 37.73 -26.10 -0.33
CA LEU A 832 37.47 -25.15 -1.42
C LEU A 832 36.30 -25.58 -2.33
N ARG A 833 36.17 -26.91 -2.60
CA ARG A 833 35.01 -27.46 -3.32
C ARG A 833 33.73 -27.26 -2.54
N ALA A 834 33.77 -27.59 -1.25
CA ALA A 834 32.59 -27.39 -0.38
C ALA A 834 32.19 -25.90 -0.29
N ALA A 835 33.15 -24.98 -0.22
CA ALA A 835 32.90 -23.54 -0.25
C ALA A 835 32.31 -23.10 -1.60
N SER A 836 32.93 -23.51 -2.74
CA SER A 836 32.43 -23.18 -4.09
C SER A 836 30.97 -23.65 -4.28
N GLN A 837 30.69 -24.91 -3.90
CA GLN A 837 29.34 -25.48 -4.01
C GLN A 837 28.32 -24.72 -3.17
N LEU A 838 28.68 -24.34 -1.95
CA LEU A 838 27.81 -23.53 -1.11
C LEU A 838 27.53 -22.16 -1.73
N PHE A 839 28.55 -21.43 -2.18
CA PHE A 839 28.41 -20.13 -2.83
C PHE A 839 27.61 -20.21 -4.14
N GLU A 840 27.90 -21.21 -4.99
CA GLU A 840 27.11 -21.44 -6.20
C GLU A 840 25.64 -21.72 -5.90
N SER A 841 25.37 -22.53 -4.87
CA SER A 841 24.00 -22.88 -4.47
C SER A 841 23.19 -21.69 -3.99
N MET A 842 23.85 -20.66 -3.45
CA MET A 842 23.26 -19.40 -2.99
C MET A 842 23.16 -18.35 -4.12
N GLY A 843 24.00 -18.48 -5.17
CA GLY A 843 24.17 -17.44 -6.18
C GLY A 843 25.21 -16.37 -5.79
N ALA A 844 26.12 -16.65 -4.84
CA ALA A 844 27.21 -15.75 -4.41
C ALA A 844 28.39 -15.85 -5.36
N LEU A 845 28.26 -15.31 -6.57
CA LEU A 845 29.17 -15.59 -7.69
C LEU A 845 30.61 -15.10 -7.47
N ALA A 846 30.78 -13.90 -6.87
CA ALA A 846 32.14 -13.38 -6.62
C ALA A 846 32.95 -14.29 -5.66
N PHE A 847 32.30 -14.76 -4.58
CA PHE A 847 32.92 -15.69 -3.65
C PHE A 847 33.11 -17.09 -4.26
N ALA A 848 32.20 -17.54 -5.13
CA ALA A 848 32.34 -18.80 -5.88
C ALA A 848 33.54 -18.73 -6.81
N ASP A 849 33.71 -17.64 -7.56
CA ASP A 849 34.85 -17.43 -8.47
C ASP A 849 36.17 -17.35 -7.69
N ARG A 850 36.16 -16.70 -6.49
CA ARG A 850 37.33 -16.68 -5.60
C ARG A 850 37.67 -18.10 -5.13
N ALA A 851 36.71 -18.90 -4.70
CA ALA A 851 36.91 -20.29 -4.29
C ALA A 851 37.42 -21.16 -5.45
N GLN A 852 36.89 -21.00 -6.64
CA GLN A 852 37.34 -21.71 -7.86
C GLN A 852 38.76 -21.32 -8.27
N SER A 853 39.11 -20.03 -8.15
CA SER A 853 40.47 -19.54 -8.44
C SER A 853 41.50 -20.17 -7.48
N GLU A 854 41.18 -20.25 -6.20
CA GLU A 854 41.97 -20.90 -5.19
C GLU A 854 42.10 -22.44 -5.44
N LEU A 855 40.99 -23.06 -5.86
CA LEU A 855 40.92 -24.47 -6.22
C LEU A 855 41.82 -24.77 -7.43
N ALA A 856 41.77 -23.93 -8.47
CA ALA A 856 42.64 -24.03 -9.64
C ALA A 856 44.10 -23.88 -9.26
N ALA A 857 44.43 -22.99 -8.30
CA ALA A 857 45.79 -22.82 -7.78
C ALA A 857 46.33 -24.07 -7.05
N THR A 858 45.47 -25.01 -6.63
CA THR A 858 45.89 -26.34 -6.12
C THR A 858 46.28 -27.32 -7.22
N GLY A 859 46.09 -26.96 -8.51
CA GLY A 859 46.32 -27.83 -9.67
C GLY A 859 45.10 -28.67 -10.07
N GLU A 860 43.90 -28.34 -9.59
CA GLU A 860 42.65 -28.99 -10.01
C GLU A 860 42.10 -28.33 -11.28
N ARG A 861 41.62 -29.15 -12.24
CA ARG A 861 40.95 -28.64 -13.44
C ARG A 861 39.49 -28.33 -13.09
N VAL A 862 39.14 -27.05 -13.03
CA VAL A 862 37.79 -26.58 -12.79
C VAL A 862 37.02 -26.57 -14.11
N HIS A 863 35.90 -27.29 -14.19
CA HIS A 863 35.00 -27.25 -15.35
C HIS A 863 33.98 -26.12 -15.13
N ARG A 864 34.00 -25.11 -16.00
CA ARG A 864 32.90 -24.10 -16.02
C ARG A 864 31.61 -24.77 -16.45
N ARG A 865 30.61 -24.71 -15.61
CA ARG A 865 29.26 -25.20 -15.89
C ARG A 865 28.50 -24.26 -16.80
N THR A 866 27.71 -24.84 -17.76
CA THR A 866 26.70 -24.14 -18.56
C THR A 866 25.49 -23.84 -17.67
N PRO A 867 24.79 -22.70 -17.88
CA PRO A 867 23.62 -22.29 -17.04
C PRO A 867 22.53 -23.37 -17.02
N GLU A 868 22.01 -23.69 -15.84
CA GLU A 868 20.95 -24.70 -15.67
C GLU A 868 19.57 -24.14 -15.96
N THR A 869 18.66 -25.01 -16.34
CA THR A 869 17.28 -24.77 -16.79
C THR A 869 16.40 -23.95 -15.80
N LEU A 870 16.76 -23.91 -14.52
CA LEU A 870 16.07 -23.13 -13.49
C LEU A 870 16.35 -21.63 -13.56
N GLU A 871 17.45 -21.21 -14.18
CA GLU A 871 17.78 -19.79 -14.43
C GLU A 871 16.86 -19.12 -15.46
N LEU A 872 16.03 -19.91 -16.16
CA LEU A 872 15.02 -19.42 -17.10
C LEU A 872 13.75 -18.88 -16.40
N LEU A 873 13.59 -19.16 -15.11
CA LEU A 873 12.44 -18.70 -14.32
C LEU A 873 12.71 -17.34 -13.69
N THR A 874 11.73 -16.45 -13.76
CA THR A 874 11.76 -15.21 -13.00
C THR A 874 11.71 -15.50 -11.49
N PRO A 875 12.10 -14.57 -10.60
CA PRO A 875 12.03 -14.77 -9.15
C PRO A 875 10.63 -15.19 -8.68
N GLN A 876 9.59 -14.57 -9.19
CA GLN A 876 8.21 -14.90 -8.89
C GLN A 876 7.80 -16.29 -9.39
N GLU A 877 8.15 -16.65 -10.63
CA GLU A 877 7.92 -17.99 -11.18
C GLU A 877 8.65 -19.06 -10.37
N ARG A 878 9.85 -18.75 -9.88
CA ARG A 878 10.65 -19.67 -9.05
C ARG A 878 10.01 -19.87 -7.68
N ARG A 879 9.48 -18.80 -7.06
CA ARG A 879 8.75 -18.87 -5.79
C ARG A 879 7.49 -19.74 -5.92
N ILE A 880 6.70 -19.52 -6.97
CA ILE A 880 5.52 -20.33 -7.27
C ILE A 880 5.90 -21.79 -7.48
N ALA A 881 6.94 -22.05 -8.27
CA ALA A 881 7.44 -23.40 -8.53
C ALA A 881 7.86 -24.12 -7.23
N THR A 882 8.52 -23.41 -6.32
CA THR A 882 8.95 -23.96 -5.02
C THR A 882 7.75 -24.35 -4.16
N LEU A 883 6.81 -23.43 -3.92
CA LEU A 883 5.61 -23.67 -3.10
C LEU A 883 4.76 -24.82 -3.66
N VAL A 884 4.57 -24.84 -4.97
CA VAL A 884 3.85 -25.92 -5.67
C VAL A 884 4.57 -27.27 -5.56
N SER A 885 5.90 -27.28 -5.59
CA SER A 885 6.68 -28.52 -5.43
C SER A 885 6.66 -29.07 -3.99
N GLU A 886 6.42 -28.21 -3.02
CA GLU A 886 6.21 -28.57 -1.60
C GLU A 886 4.79 -29.08 -1.32
N GLY A 887 3.93 -29.09 -2.33
CA GLY A 887 2.57 -29.65 -2.27
C GLY A 887 1.46 -28.64 -2.01
N ALA A 888 1.78 -27.34 -1.92
CA ALA A 888 0.77 -26.32 -1.65
C ALA A 888 -0.26 -26.23 -2.81
N PRO A 889 -1.58 -26.24 -2.51
CA PRO A 889 -2.62 -26.01 -3.52
C PRO A 889 -2.58 -24.58 -4.04
N ASN A 890 -3.14 -24.32 -5.25
CA ASN A 890 -3.12 -22.98 -5.86
C ASN A 890 -3.71 -21.90 -4.94
N ALA A 891 -4.74 -22.21 -4.19
CA ALA A 891 -5.35 -21.27 -3.25
C ALA A 891 -4.39 -20.87 -2.11
N GLU A 892 -3.58 -21.79 -1.63
CA GLU A 892 -2.59 -21.53 -0.59
C GLU A 892 -1.39 -20.75 -1.15
N VAL A 893 -0.89 -21.13 -2.35
CA VAL A 893 0.16 -20.37 -3.07
C VAL A 893 -0.31 -18.96 -3.37
N ALA A 894 -1.56 -18.81 -3.81
CA ALA A 894 -2.19 -17.52 -4.08
C ALA A 894 -2.24 -16.64 -2.82
N ALA A 895 -2.67 -17.21 -1.70
CA ALA A 895 -2.74 -16.52 -0.41
C ALA A 895 -1.34 -16.10 0.08
N GLN A 896 -0.33 -16.96 -0.06
CA GLN A 896 1.04 -16.66 0.36
C GLN A 896 1.74 -15.60 -0.51
N LEU A 897 1.38 -15.53 -1.79
CA LEU A 897 2.00 -14.61 -2.75
C LEU A 897 1.12 -13.41 -3.11
N PHE A 898 -0.06 -13.27 -2.47
CA PHE A 898 -1.00 -12.17 -2.63
C PHE A 898 -1.46 -11.93 -4.08
N ILE A 899 -1.67 -13.03 -4.80
CA ILE A 899 -2.18 -13.06 -6.15
C ILE A 899 -3.42 -13.97 -6.21
N SER A 900 -4.16 -13.95 -7.32
CA SER A 900 -5.29 -14.86 -7.48
C SER A 900 -4.83 -16.29 -7.76
N SER A 901 -5.67 -17.29 -7.42
CA SER A 901 -5.40 -18.69 -7.79
C SER A 901 -5.22 -18.86 -9.29
N ARG A 902 -5.90 -18.05 -10.08
CA ARG A 902 -5.81 -18.03 -11.55
C ARG A 902 -4.49 -17.45 -12.03
N THR A 903 -3.95 -16.44 -11.34
CA THR A 903 -2.59 -15.93 -11.60
C THR A 903 -1.54 -17.00 -11.31
N VAL A 904 -1.72 -17.80 -10.26
CA VAL A 904 -0.84 -18.96 -9.98
C VAL A 904 -0.88 -19.96 -11.14
N GLU A 905 -2.07 -20.30 -11.66
CA GLU A 905 -2.23 -21.18 -12.83
C GLU A 905 -1.54 -20.62 -14.08
N TYR A 906 -1.70 -19.34 -14.35
CA TYR A 906 -1.04 -18.66 -15.45
C TYR A 906 0.50 -18.75 -15.36
N HIS A 907 1.05 -18.50 -14.18
CA HIS A 907 2.49 -18.63 -13.95
C HIS A 907 2.93 -20.11 -14.07
N LEU A 908 2.16 -21.05 -13.54
CA LEU A 908 2.45 -22.48 -13.69
C LEU A 908 2.47 -22.92 -15.16
N ALA A 909 1.54 -22.44 -15.97
CA ALA A 909 1.54 -22.71 -17.42
C ALA A 909 2.82 -22.15 -18.10
N LYS A 910 3.28 -20.97 -17.68
CA LYS A 910 4.55 -20.39 -18.16
C LYS A 910 5.76 -21.19 -17.67
N ILE A 911 5.80 -21.57 -16.39
CA ILE A 911 6.84 -22.39 -15.78
C ILE A 911 6.94 -23.73 -16.53
N PHE A 912 5.82 -24.42 -16.74
CA PHE A 912 5.78 -25.70 -17.44
C PHE A 912 6.33 -25.58 -18.86
N ARG A 913 5.98 -24.50 -19.56
CA ARG A 913 6.51 -24.24 -20.92
C ARG A 913 8.01 -23.96 -20.89
N LYS A 914 8.50 -23.14 -19.95
CA LYS A 914 9.92 -22.79 -19.81
C LYS A 914 10.77 -24.01 -19.44
N LEU A 915 10.28 -24.84 -18.52
CA LEU A 915 10.95 -26.05 -18.06
C LEU A 915 10.69 -27.27 -18.96
N ARG A 916 9.82 -27.17 -19.96
CA ARG A 916 9.37 -28.27 -20.88
C ARG A 916 8.82 -29.48 -20.11
N ILE A 917 8.00 -29.21 -19.13
CA ILE A 917 7.28 -30.20 -18.30
C ILE A 917 5.78 -30.02 -18.48
N SER A 918 4.99 -31.02 -18.07
CA SER A 918 3.55 -31.08 -18.34
C SER A 918 2.70 -31.21 -17.06
N SER A 919 3.31 -31.41 -15.90
CA SER A 919 2.56 -31.66 -14.67
C SER A 919 3.28 -31.13 -13.41
N ARG A 920 2.49 -30.92 -12.34
CA ARG A 920 3.00 -30.57 -11.01
C ARG A 920 3.96 -31.64 -10.45
N SER A 921 3.67 -32.91 -10.72
CA SER A 921 4.51 -34.03 -10.30
C SER A 921 5.87 -34.00 -11.02
N GLU A 922 5.89 -33.58 -12.28
CA GLU A 922 7.15 -33.37 -13.03
C GLU A 922 7.90 -32.15 -12.51
N LEU A 923 7.21 -31.08 -12.15
CA LEU A 923 7.80 -29.90 -11.52
C LEU A 923 8.47 -30.26 -10.20
N ALA A 924 7.75 -30.96 -9.32
CA ALA A 924 8.29 -31.42 -8.04
C ALA A 924 9.52 -32.33 -8.21
N ARG A 925 9.48 -33.24 -9.20
CA ARG A 925 10.61 -34.11 -9.54
C ARG A 925 11.79 -33.31 -10.08
N SER A 926 11.56 -32.41 -11.01
CA SER A 926 12.60 -31.55 -11.62
C SER A 926 13.30 -30.69 -10.57
N LEU A 927 12.54 -30.10 -9.62
CA LEU A 927 13.08 -29.32 -8.52
C LEU A 927 13.79 -30.19 -7.47
N LEU A 928 13.27 -31.38 -7.18
CA LEU A 928 13.92 -32.37 -6.30
C LEU A 928 15.22 -32.91 -6.92
N GLU A 929 15.26 -33.15 -8.23
CA GLU A 929 16.47 -33.53 -8.95
C GLU A 929 17.48 -32.38 -8.99
N ALA A 930 17.01 -31.15 -9.19
CA ALA A 930 17.86 -29.96 -9.11
C ALA A 930 18.38 -29.75 -7.67
N ARG A 931 17.54 -29.92 -6.63
CA ARG A 931 17.98 -29.93 -5.23
C ARG A 931 18.97 -31.07 -4.94
N LYS A 932 18.72 -32.32 -5.35
CA LYS A 932 19.62 -33.45 -5.17
C LYS A 932 20.93 -33.31 -5.96
N ARG A 933 20.91 -32.63 -7.12
CA ARG A 933 22.12 -32.26 -7.86
C ARG A 933 22.86 -31.10 -7.19
N LYS A 934 22.14 -30.19 -6.51
CA LYS A 934 22.73 -29.15 -5.66
C LYS A 934 23.33 -29.71 -4.38
N ASP A 935 22.79 -30.78 -3.86
CA ASP A 935 23.21 -31.44 -2.61
C ASP A 935 24.32 -32.52 -2.85
N ARG A 936 24.60 -32.88 -4.13
CA ARG A 936 25.74 -33.70 -4.55
C ARG A 936 26.88 -32.85 -5.07
#